data_133ff788cd18dc8bbd340009f9f6cee0
#
_entry.id   133ff788cd18dc8bbd340009f9f6cee0
#
_cell.length_a   1.000
_cell.length_b   1.000
_cell.length_c   1.000
_cell.angle_alpha   90.00
_cell.angle_beta   90.00
_cell.angle_gamma   90.00
#
_symmetry.space_group_name_H-M   'P 1'
#
loop_
_entity.id
_entity.type
_entity.pdbx_description
1 polymer ?
#
loop_
_entity_poly.entity_id
_entity_poly.type
_entity_poly.pdbx_seq_one_letter_code
_entity_poly.pdbx_strand_id
1 'polypeptide(L)'
;MRPIRFSILLFSLFFLLTPQSVNMIEINIGGLFPDNIHKMQVEIAFDYGIKYVNEKILKPYNIVLNGIKNYSKPLDLLSATNQACWQITNGAVAIFGPFYSNLNQAIGLYCTDLGNGVTHFQASDDHQSHHLDSDKSFKMHPSHSDLNKIALQAIEFLSWKKISIIYDDFDHIEHLVLTANLNRIHITSHRLKYRSNFDEMLADAVYIMNQIKTYRHYSIFISCQDDCLIATLLAAKKTGLLSAKYDYLTTNLDTKKIVKELALHNLGLGNIKNIIVSYLDALPDRKVTENQILELWNTTNEANNSTARVPFGLRLDAMLAFDGILTLSKALIEVANDTSFLDALESRPTTCEKYGMQANWTGYTTLIESIQKQRITGMTGPIYFDKENKRQRFQFLFGTESLNDGKVTILATINSSDYQMQWKSEALQKTLIVTTLLSKPFVMKNPKATDEDNLYHGFCIDLLKEIARRLDFKYVIHVESDMIYGVKKNGTWNGLIGELVEKKADLAFADLTITAEREEVVEFTKPYLNMDATALLKKKNIDEVNRVFAFTRPFSMNVWISIIISAFIVALYLWLIGRFSPYDWYFDPPPSSTGDESNFSNSLWFVVGAFMQQGTENTPRSMSCRTIGFFWWLFVLVIISSYTANLAAFMTHSQITTEIQTLKELAHSSITYGTVRDSQLHEYFKYAELHTYEDMWLKMKANLSNALVETSIEGVEKVQNSTYPYGFIWDTPYLEYVVNHKDCNLFYLRETFDSKGYGIALQSGSIWYQAISSQVLKLAEEGFIQERYDFWWRNGTKCKPADSLATAGSDNSENGRLTWLDASGTFYLLIIGVVVSLLVLLAELFWDRKGKYQARLLAVSSTYPMQQ
;
A
#
# COMPACT_ATOMS: atom_id res chain seq x y z
N MET A 1 95.25 -15.50 -55.69
CA MET A 1 94.76 -15.33 -54.27
C MET A 1 93.52 -14.37 -54.20
N ARG A 2 92.40 -14.91 -54.35
CA ARG A 2 91.05 -14.35 -53.95
C ARG A 2 89.92 -14.97 -54.81
N PRO A 3 89.54 -16.24 -54.59
CA PRO A 3 88.12 -16.53 -54.69
C PRO A 3 87.57 -17.39 -53.55
N ILE A 4 88.38 -17.76 -52.50
CA ILE A 4 87.86 -18.67 -51.47
C ILE A 4 87.06 -18.00 -50.32
N ARG A 5 87.16 -16.65 -50.18
CA ARG A 5 86.40 -15.96 -49.11
C ARG A 5 84.93 -15.60 -49.49
N PHE A 6 84.51 -15.66 -50.72
CA PHE A 6 83.15 -15.40 -51.16
C PHE A 6 82.21 -16.60 -51.06
N SER A 7 82.71 -17.81 -51.17
CA SER A 7 81.92 -19.04 -51.01
C SER A 7 81.54 -19.36 -49.56
N ILE A 8 82.32 -18.95 -48.55
CA ILE A 8 82.06 -19.23 -47.15
C ILE A 8 81.02 -18.18 -46.64
N LEU A 9 80.99 -16.95 -47.18
CA LEU A 9 79.90 -15.95 -46.81
C LEU A 9 78.60 -16.26 -47.44
N LEU A 10 78.49 -16.84 -48.61
CA LEU A 10 77.30 -17.35 -49.25
C LEU A 10 76.72 -18.59 -48.57
N PHE A 11 77.60 -19.50 -48.07
CA PHE A 11 77.18 -20.68 -47.34
C PHE A 11 76.70 -20.35 -45.92
N SER A 12 77.20 -19.34 -45.25
CA SER A 12 76.69 -18.83 -43.96
C SER A 12 75.45 -17.99 -44.10
N LEU A 13 75.21 -17.30 -45.24
CA LEU A 13 73.93 -16.59 -45.51
C LEU A 13 72.84 -17.60 -45.94
N PHE A 14 73.20 -18.72 -46.54
CA PHE A 14 72.19 -19.72 -46.92
C PHE A 14 71.73 -20.56 -45.70
N PHE A 15 72.55 -20.71 -44.65
CA PHE A 15 72.18 -21.35 -43.39
C PHE A 15 71.39 -20.39 -42.45
N LEU A 16 71.44 -19.09 -42.73
CA LEU A 16 70.58 -18.04 -42.01
C LEU A 16 69.28 -17.79 -42.71
N LEU A 17 68.97 -18.41 -43.88
CA LEU A 17 67.78 -18.24 -44.67
C LEU A 17 66.94 -19.54 -44.86
N THR A 18 67.34 -20.64 -44.22
CA THR A 18 66.36 -21.71 -44.05
C THR A 18 65.31 -21.27 -43.05
N PRO A 19 64.02 -21.21 -43.42
CA PRO A 19 63.02 -21.02 -42.41
C PRO A 19 63.19 -22.21 -41.44
N GLN A 20 63.57 -21.91 -40.21
CA GLN A 20 63.31 -22.88 -39.14
C GLN A 20 61.87 -23.33 -39.31
N SER A 21 61.66 -24.60 -39.62
CA SER A 21 60.36 -25.20 -39.50
C SER A 21 59.95 -25.05 -38.02
N VAL A 22 59.24 -24.02 -37.73
CA VAL A 22 58.66 -23.85 -36.40
C VAL A 22 57.73 -25.02 -36.28
N ASN A 23 58.11 -26.02 -35.49
CA ASN A 23 57.28 -27.19 -35.22
C ASN A 23 55.91 -26.67 -34.64
N MET A 24 54.83 -27.02 -35.29
CA MET A 24 53.50 -26.74 -34.86
C MET A 24 53.25 -27.52 -33.57
N ILE A 25 52.86 -26.82 -32.48
CA ILE A 25 52.59 -27.45 -31.20
C ILE A 25 51.13 -27.88 -31.19
N GLU A 26 50.91 -29.19 -31.21
CA GLU A 26 49.56 -29.78 -31.12
C GLU A 26 49.23 -30.11 -29.67
N ILE A 27 48.10 -29.58 -29.17
CA ILE A 27 47.60 -29.78 -27.80
C ILE A 27 46.19 -30.37 -27.86
N ASN A 28 46.03 -31.52 -27.24
CA ASN A 28 44.74 -32.22 -27.18
C ASN A 28 43.94 -31.73 -25.99
N ILE A 29 42.66 -31.43 -26.18
CA ILE A 29 41.68 -31.12 -25.12
C ILE A 29 40.51 -32.06 -25.21
N GLY A 30 40.00 -32.50 -24.06
CA GLY A 30 38.88 -33.44 -23.95
C GLY A 30 37.55 -32.72 -23.72
N GLY A 31 36.47 -33.25 -24.30
CA GLY A 31 35.09 -32.85 -24.00
C GLY A 31 34.25 -34.09 -23.63
N LEU A 32 33.58 -34.05 -22.46
CA LEU A 32 32.66 -35.08 -22.01
C LEU A 32 31.24 -34.57 -22.16
N PHE A 33 30.55 -35.03 -23.20
CA PHE A 33 29.23 -34.55 -23.57
C PHE A 33 28.08 -35.48 -23.11
N PRO A 34 26.87 -34.95 -22.88
CA PRO A 34 25.70 -35.77 -22.61
C PRO A 34 25.20 -36.45 -23.86
N ASP A 35 24.77 -37.73 -23.69
CA ASP A 35 24.10 -38.49 -24.71
C ASP A 35 22.61 -38.09 -24.83
N ASN A 36 22.35 -36.80 -25.10
CA ASN A 36 21.00 -36.26 -25.19
C ASN A 36 20.93 -35.10 -26.21
N ILE A 37 19.91 -35.14 -27.08
CA ILE A 37 19.70 -34.17 -28.17
C ILE A 37 19.62 -32.72 -27.69
N HIS A 38 19.05 -32.48 -26.53
CA HIS A 38 18.89 -31.11 -25.99
C HIS A 38 20.22 -30.46 -25.58
N LYS A 39 21.27 -31.23 -25.28
CA LYS A 39 22.59 -30.73 -24.89
C LYS A 39 23.64 -30.69 -26.01
N MET A 40 23.23 -30.99 -27.22
CA MET A 40 24.10 -30.96 -28.40
C MET A 40 24.65 -29.59 -28.72
N GLN A 41 24.04 -28.50 -28.22
CA GLN A 41 24.55 -27.14 -28.35
C GLN A 41 25.93 -26.96 -27.71
N VAL A 42 26.18 -27.66 -26.60
CA VAL A 42 27.44 -27.56 -25.87
C VAL A 42 28.58 -28.18 -26.69
N GLU A 43 28.31 -29.31 -27.34
CA GLU A 43 29.28 -29.97 -28.23
C GLU A 43 29.62 -29.09 -29.42
N ILE A 44 28.62 -28.50 -30.07
CA ILE A 44 28.85 -27.59 -31.20
C ILE A 44 29.59 -26.32 -30.76
N ALA A 45 29.24 -25.78 -29.57
CA ALA A 45 29.95 -24.64 -29.00
C ALA A 45 31.41 -24.95 -28.66
N PHE A 46 31.71 -26.19 -28.23
CA PHE A 46 33.05 -26.68 -28.00
C PHE A 46 33.84 -26.77 -29.33
N ASP A 47 33.31 -27.42 -30.36
CA ASP A 47 33.96 -27.52 -31.67
C ASP A 47 34.19 -26.13 -32.31
N TYR A 48 33.18 -25.28 -32.24
CA TYR A 48 33.29 -23.92 -32.75
C TYR A 48 34.29 -23.08 -31.93
N GLY A 49 34.30 -23.24 -30.61
CA GLY A 49 35.28 -22.59 -29.72
C GLY A 49 36.72 -22.96 -30.10
N ILE A 50 37.01 -24.24 -30.35
CA ILE A 50 38.32 -24.71 -30.81
C ILE A 50 38.67 -24.08 -32.18
N LYS A 51 37.73 -24.12 -33.12
CA LYS A 51 37.93 -23.48 -34.44
C LYS A 51 38.20 -21.98 -34.31
N TYR A 52 37.41 -21.28 -33.55
CA TYR A 52 37.55 -19.83 -33.31
C TYR A 52 38.95 -19.49 -32.73
N VAL A 53 39.34 -20.22 -31.71
CA VAL A 53 40.60 -20.00 -31.01
C VAL A 53 41.78 -20.32 -31.93
N ASN A 54 41.75 -21.42 -32.67
CA ASN A 54 42.79 -21.78 -33.60
C ASN A 54 42.97 -20.74 -34.72
N GLU A 55 41.88 -20.25 -35.29
CA GLU A 55 41.92 -19.29 -36.40
C GLU A 55 42.28 -17.88 -35.96
N LYS A 56 41.71 -17.40 -34.86
CA LYS A 56 41.83 -16.00 -34.46
C LYS A 56 42.85 -15.70 -33.37
N ILE A 57 43.20 -16.70 -32.54
CA ILE A 57 43.99 -16.47 -31.34
C ILE A 57 45.35 -17.19 -31.38
N LEU A 58 45.37 -18.48 -31.65
CA LEU A 58 46.55 -19.32 -31.54
C LEU A 58 47.40 -19.37 -32.81
N LYS A 59 46.82 -19.07 -33.96
CA LYS A 59 47.51 -19.07 -35.24
C LYS A 59 48.82 -18.28 -35.25
N PRO A 60 48.96 -17.08 -34.66
CA PRO A 60 50.21 -16.34 -34.61
C PRO A 60 51.31 -17.00 -33.78
N TYR A 61 50.96 -17.94 -32.91
CA TYR A 61 51.86 -18.63 -31.96
C TYR A 61 52.22 -20.05 -32.40
N ASN A 62 51.72 -20.50 -33.57
CA ASN A 62 51.87 -21.86 -34.08
C ASN A 62 51.38 -22.97 -33.11
N ILE A 63 50.35 -22.69 -32.35
CA ILE A 63 49.68 -23.65 -31.46
C ILE A 63 48.37 -24.05 -32.11
N VAL A 64 48.06 -25.36 -32.08
CA VAL A 64 46.76 -25.89 -32.55
C VAL A 64 46.12 -26.72 -31.44
N LEU A 65 44.90 -26.44 -31.11
CA LEU A 65 44.05 -27.24 -30.21
C LEU A 65 43.30 -28.30 -31.02
N ASN A 66 43.35 -29.54 -30.57
CA ASN A 66 42.61 -30.67 -31.11
C ASN A 66 41.59 -31.15 -30.08
N GLY A 67 40.30 -31.26 -30.45
CA GLY A 67 39.21 -31.69 -29.56
C GLY A 67 39.00 -33.19 -29.59
N ILE A 68 39.05 -33.85 -28.43
CA ILE A 68 38.71 -35.28 -28.25
C ILE A 68 37.34 -35.34 -27.59
N LYS A 69 36.37 -35.96 -28.24
CA LYS A 69 34.94 -35.99 -27.76
C LYS A 69 34.55 -37.40 -27.32
N ASN A 70 33.88 -37.46 -26.15
CA ASN A 70 33.22 -38.66 -25.62
C ASN A 70 31.88 -38.33 -25.04
N TYR A 71 31.02 -39.35 -24.92
CA TYR A 71 29.63 -39.17 -24.44
C TYR A 71 29.42 -39.96 -23.17
N SER A 72 28.68 -39.36 -22.22
CA SER A 72 28.30 -39.99 -20.96
C SER A 72 26.81 -39.91 -20.73
N LYS A 73 26.26 -40.94 -20.02
CA LYS A 73 24.86 -40.94 -19.59
C LYS A 73 24.69 -40.24 -18.23
N PRO A 74 23.54 -39.63 -17.95
CA PRO A 74 23.26 -39.12 -16.62
C PRO A 74 23.38 -40.24 -15.57
N LEU A 75 24.02 -39.94 -14.42
CA LEU A 75 24.22 -40.89 -13.30
C LEU A 75 25.15 -42.08 -13.55
N ASP A 76 25.81 -42.16 -14.69
CA ASP A 76 26.77 -43.24 -14.99
C ASP A 76 28.20 -42.78 -14.75
N LEU A 77 28.58 -42.76 -13.46
CA LEU A 77 29.91 -42.33 -13.02
C LEU A 77 31.00 -43.20 -13.58
N LEU A 78 30.80 -44.53 -13.63
CA LEU A 78 31.85 -45.45 -14.11
C LEU A 78 32.15 -45.23 -15.59
N SER A 79 31.14 -45.01 -16.40
CA SER A 79 31.32 -44.73 -17.83
C SER A 79 32.05 -43.37 -18.00
N ALA A 80 31.60 -42.33 -17.24
CA ALA A 80 32.22 -41.01 -17.34
C ALA A 80 33.69 -40.98 -16.92
N THR A 81 34.07 -41.70 -15.83
CA THR A 81 35.46 -41.81 -15.39
C THR A 81 36.31 -42.62 -16.37
N ASN A 82 35.79 -43.71 -16.95
CA ASN A 82 36.50 -44.49 -17.98
C ASN A 82 36.75 -43.64 -19.24
N GLN A 83 35.80 -42.77 -19.63
CA GLN A 83 35.96 -41.91 -20.79
C GLN A 83 36.91 -40.75 -20.51
N ALA A 84 36.89 -40.17 -19.30
CA ALA A 84 37.89 -39.17 -18.88
C ALA A 84 39.29 -39.78 -18.89
N CYS A 85 39.45 -41.01 -18.36
CA CYS A 85 40.70 -41.75 -18.42
C CYS A 85 41.22 -41.98 -19.86
N TRP A 86 40.32 -42.39 -20.75
CA TRP A 86 40.64 -42.56 -22.16
C TRP A 86 41.10 -41.25 -22.82
N GLN A 87 40.50 -40.11 -22.48
CA GLN A 87 40.95 -38.79 -22.96
C GLN A 87 42.32 -38.42 -22.42
N ILE A 88 42.59 -38.70 -21.15
CA ILE A 88 43.92 -38.48 -20.53
C ILE A 88 44.99 -39.34 -21.22
N THR A 89 44.72 -40.62 -21.47
CA THR A 89 45.68 -41.55 -22.18
C THR A 89 45.93 -41.10 -23.61
N ASN A 90 44.92 -40.44 -24.26
CA ASN A 90 45.09 -39.82 -25.57
C ASN A 90 45.69 -38.42 -25.53
N GLY A 91 46.23 -38.03 -24.41
CA GLY A 91 46.98 -36.82 -24.26
C GLY A 91 46.18 -35.56 -24.08
N ALA A 92 44.97 -35.55 -23.51
CA ALA A 92 44.26 -34.36 -23.15
C ALA A 92 44.95 -33.60 -22.00
N VAL A 93 45.16 -32.30 -22.18
CA VAL A 93 45.75 -31.39 -21.19
C VAL A 93 44.68 -30.79 -20.30
N ALA A 94 43.47 -30.63 -20.88
CA ALA A 94 42.29 -30.13 -20.17
C ALA A 94 41.06 -30.94 -20.58
N ILE A 95 40.13 -31.11 -19.63
CA ILE A 95 38.83 -31.79 -19.84
C ILE A 95 37.72 -30.81 -19.54
N PHE A 96 36.78 -30.69 -20.47
CA PHE A 96 35.54 -29.91 -20.35
C PHE A 96 34.34 -30.79 -20.09
N GLY A 97 33.58 -30.52 -19.04
CA GLY A 97 32.45 -31.37 -18.64
C GLY A 97 32.87 -32.44 -17.61
N PRO A 98 31.95 -33.36 -17.26
CA PRO A 98 30.67 -33.65 -17.90
C PRO A 98 29.67 -32.51 -17.63
N PHE A 99 28.72 -32.30 -18.54
CA PHE A 99 27.73 -31.26 -18.44
C PHE A 99 26.50 -31.71 -17.62
N TYR A 100 26.71 -32.64 -16.68
CA TYR A 100 25.77 -33.10 -15.66
C TYR A 100 26.33 -32.74 -14.28
N SER A 101 25.57 -31.99 -13.50
CA SER A 101 25.98 -31.47 -12.20
C SER A 101 26.47 -32.57 -11.23
N ASN A 102 25.79 -33.72 -11.20
CA ASN A 102 26.08 -34.84 -10.29
C ASN A 102 27.36 -35.61 -10.63
N LEU A 103 27.92 -35.44 -11.81
CA LEU A 103 29.18 -36.12 -12.24
C LEU A 103 30.40 -35.19 -12.15
N ASN A 104 30.22 -33.87 -12.09
CA ASN A 104 31.29 -32.87 -12.15
C ASN A 104 32.32 -33.03 -11.05
N GLN A 105 31.87 -33.17 -9.79
CA GLN A 105 32.79 -33.27 -8.66
C GLN A 105 33.67 -34.53 -8.76
N ALA A 106 33.07 -35.66 -9.11
CA ALA A 106 33.82 -36.93 -9.20
C ALA A 106 34.84 -36.87 -10.32
N ILE A 107 34.52 -36.30 -11.48
CA ILE A 107 35.47 -36.14 -12.59
C ILE A 107 36.50 -35.09 -12.24
N GLY A 108 36.11 -34.01 -11.54
CA GLY A 108 37.04 -33.01 -11.06
C GLY A 108 38.14 -33.61 -10.14
N LEU A 109 37.71 -34.39 -9.14
CA LEU A 109 38.62 -35.13 -8.26
C LEU A 109 39.48 -36.12 -9.04
N TYR A 110 38.87 -36.84 -10.00
CA TYR A 110 39.60 -37.76 -10.84
C TYR A 110 40.69 -37.08 -11.67
N CYS A 111 40.44 -35.93 -12.23
CA CYS A 111 41.39 -35.13 -13.02
C CYS A 111 42.46 -34.49 -12.16
N THR A 112 42.11 -33.95 -10.99
CA THR A 112 42.99 -33.04 -10.23
C THR A 112 43.70 -33.70 -9.06
N ASP A 113 43.03 -34.58 -8.30
CA ASP A 113 43.54 -35.13 -7.01
C ASP A 113 44.13 -36.52 -7.13
N LEU A 114 43.66 -37.36 -8.05
CA LEU A 114 44.15 -38.74 -8.19
C LEU A 114 45.52 -38.85 -8.94
N GLY A 115 46.22 -37.73 -9.03
CA GLY A 115 47.59 -37.72 -9.58
C GLY A 115 47.64 -37.61 -11.11
N ASN A 116 46.50 -37.42 -11.79
CA ASN A 116 46.45 -37.29 -13.24
C ASN A 116 46.93 -35.94 -13.78
N GLY A 117 46.90 -34.89 -12.95
CA GLY A 117 47.42 -33.57 -13.27
C GLY A 117 46.83 -32.94 -14.52
N VAL A 118 45.51 -33.10 -14.74
CA VAL A 118 44.78 -32.56 -15.89
C VAL A 118 43.85 -31.45 -15.45
N THR A 119 43.85 -30.35 -16.18
CA THR A 119 42.98 -29.22 -15.88
C THR A 119 41.54 -29.57 -16.19
N HIS A 120 40.65 -29.36 -15.23
CA HIS A 120 39.22 -29.63 -15.40
C HIS A 120 38.40 -28.33 -15.40
N PHE A 121 37.50 -28.17 -16.39
CA PHE A 121 36.60 -27.05 -16.52
C PHE A 121 35.16 -27.49 -16.35
N GLN A 122 34.48 -26.96 -15.30
CA GLN A 122 33.09 -27.20 -15.03
C GLN A 122 32.25 -26.07 -15.61
N ALA A 123 31.48 -26.33 -16.65
CA ALA A 123 30.58 -25.34 -17.28
C ALA A 123 29.09 -25.52 -16.89
N SER A 124 28.75 -26.60 -16.23
CA SER A 124 27.42 -26.81 -15.68
C SER A 124 27.41 -26.54 -14.17
N ASP A 125 26.23 -26.42 -13.64
CA ASP A 125 25.97 -26.20 -12.23
C ASP A 125 26.64 -27.26 -11.32
N ASP A 126 27.09 -26.85 -10.13
CA ASP A 126 27.82 -27.71 -9.20
C ASP A 126 26.94 -28.08 -8.00
N HIS A 127 26.69 -29.35 -7.80
CA HIS A 127 26.14 -29.88 -6.56
C HIS A 127 27.20 -29.90 -5.48
N GLN A 128 27.33 -28.84 -4.72
CA GLN A 128 28.23 -28.86 -3.57
C GLN A 128 27.52 -29.43 -2.35
N SER A 129 27.71 -30.70 -2.12
CA SER A 129 27.73 -31.24 -0.78
C SER A 129 29.11 -30.98 -0.16
N HIS A 130 29.16 -30.26 0.95
CA HIS A 130 30.23 -30.19 1.96
C HIS A 130 31.65 -30.53 1.55
N HIS A 131 32.47 -29.50 1.47
CA HIS A 131 33.94 -29.47 1.79
C HIS A 131 34.75 -30.75 1.55
N LEU A 132 35.03 -31.02 0.30
CA LEU A 132 36.30 -31.63 -0.04
C LEU A 132 37.21 -30.50 -0.57
N ASP A 133 38.09 -29.99 0.26
CA ASP A 133 39.03 -28.91 -0.06
C ASP A 133 40.02 -29.23 -1.20
N SER A 134 39.84 -30.39 -1.82
CA SER A 134 40.77 -30.98 -2.79
C SER A 134 40.38 -30.75 -4.26
N ASP A 135 39.17 -30.30 -4.59
CA ASP A 135 38.71 -30.08 -5.97
C ASP A 135 39.31 -28.79 -6.57
N LYS A 136 40.37 -28.94 -7.37
CA LYS A 136 41.04 -27.83 -8.07
C LYS A 136 40.45 -27.52 -9.45
N SER A 137 39.23 -27.97 -9.74
CA SER A 137 38.55 -27.69 -11.00
C SER A 137 38.21 -26.20 -11.16
N PHE A 138 38.26 -25.70 -12.39
CA PHE A 138 37.81 -24.34 -12.73
C PHE A 138 36.30 -24.30 -12.85
N LYS A 139 35.61 -23.68 -11.87
CA LYS A 139 34.17 -23.55 -11.82
C LYS A 139 33.73 -22.33 -12.62
N MET A 140 33.20 -22.56 -13.81
CA MET A 140 32.75 -21.51 -14.73
C MET A 140 31.33 -21.00 -14.43
N HIS A 141 30.49 -21.84 -13.84
CA HIS A 141 29.12 -21.51 -13.48
C HIS A 141 29.05 -20.76 -12.13
N PRO A 142 28.12 -19.80 -11.94
CA PRO A 142 27.92 -19.16 -10.65
C PRO A 142 27.52 -20.18 -9.58
N SER A 143 27.98 -19.98 -8.34
CA SER A 143 27.63 -20.90 -7.24
C SER A 143 26.16 -20.74 -6.83
N HIS A 144 25.53 -21.82 -6.38
CA HIS A 144 24.17 -21.76 -5.81
C HIS A 144 24.08 -20.84 -4.60
N SER A 145 25.13 -20.82 -3.78
CA SER A 145 25.22 -19.90 -2.63
C SER A 145 25.06 -18.44 -3.05
N ASP A 146 25.70 -18.04 -4.16
CA ASP A 146 25.62 -16.67 -4.66
C ASP A 146 24.24 -16.38 -5.28
N LEU A 147 23.68 -17.33 -6.04
CA LEU A 147 22.33 -17.22 -6.58
C LEU A 147 21.27 -17.13 -5.46
N ASN A 148 21.45 -17.88 -4.38
CA ASN A 148 20.56 -17.84 -3.21
C ASN A 148 20.65 -16.51 -2.45
N LYS A 149 21.84 -15.91 -2.32
CA LYS A 149 21.97 -14.56 -1.73
C LYS A 149 21.22 -13.52 -2.55
N ILE A 150 21.32 -13.59 -3.88
CA ILE A 150 20.58 -12.71 -4.79
C ILE A 150 19.08 -12.96 -4.71
N ALA A 151 18.67 -14.23 -4.70
CA ALA A 151 17.25 -14.59 -4.56
C ALA A 151 16.65 -14.09 -3.24
N LEU A 152 17.41 -14.17 -2.14
CA LEU A 152 16.99 -13.67 -0.84
C LEU A 152 16.76 -12.16 -0.87
N GLN A 153 17.66 -11.37 -1.46
CA GLN A 153 17.46 -9.92 -1.62
C GLN A 153 16.23 -9.61 -2.49
N ALA A 154 16.00 -10.41 -3.54
CA ALA A 154 14.79 -10.27 -4.36
C ALA A 154 13.52 -10.57 -3.54
N ILE A 155 13.54 -11.62 -2.72
CA ILE A 155 12.44 -12.01 -1.83
C ILE A 155 12.16 -10.91 -0.79
N GLU A 156 13.19 -10.36 -0.18
CA GLU A 156 13.07 -9.25 0.78
C GLU A 156 12.50 -8.00 0.13
N PHE A 157 12.97 -7.65 -1.05
CA PHE A 157 12.45 -6.52 -1.81
C PHE A 157 10.97 -6.72 -2.19
N LEU A 158 10.61 -7.93 -2.63
CA LEU A 158 9.22 -8.29 -2.95
C LEU A 158 8.35 -8.43 -1.69
N SER A 159 8.95 -8.29 -0.49
CA SER A 159 8.30 -8.45 0.82
C SER A 159 7.51 -9.75 0.98
N TRP A 160 8.00 -10.81 0.39
CA TRP A 160 7.39 -12.12 0.51
C TRP A 160 7.57 -12.68 1.92
N LYS A 161 6.47 -12.86 2.64
CA LYS A 161 6.47 -13.39 4.02
C LYS A 161 6.14 -14.88 4.10
N LYS A 162 5.45 -15.40 3.08
CA LYS A 162 5.08 -16.82 2.97
C LYS A 162 5.47 -17.31 1.59
N ILE A 163 6.34 -18.31 1.53
CA ILE A 163 6.93 -18.79 0.28
C ILE A 163 6.79 -20.31 0.19
N SER A 164 6.39 -20.81 -0.97
CA SER A 164 6.54 -22.22 -1.30
C SER A 164 7.77 -22.41 -2.19
N ILE A 165 8.70 -23.24 -1.74
CA ILE A 165 9.94 -23.54 -2.47
C ILE A 165 9.77 -24.88 -3.17
N ILE A 166 10.03 -24.93 -4.48
CA ILE A 166 10.12 -26.15 -5.27
C ILE A 166 11.57 -26.35 -5.67
N TYR A 167 12.12 -27.50 -5.35
CA TYR A 167 13.53 -27.82 -5.59
C TYR A 167 13.71 -29.28 -5.99
N ASP A 168 14.76 -29.56 -6.73
CA ASP A 168 15.17 -30.92 -7.09
C ASP A 168 16.21 -31.47 -6.12
N ASP A 169 17.17 -30.65 -5.66
CA ASP A 169 18.15 -31.00 -4.65
C ASP A 169 18.17 -29.98 -3.49
N PHE A 170 18.36 -30.49 -2.26
CA PHE A 170 18.34 -29.65 -1.05
C PHE A 170 19.54 -28.70 -1.02
N ASP A 171 20.68 -29.10 -1.53
CA ASP A 171 21.90 -28.29 -1.57
C ASP A 171 21.68 -26.97 -2.33
N HIS A 172 20.77 -26.98 -3.32
CA HIS A 172 20.41 -25.80 -4.08
C HIS A 172 19.71 -24.72 -3.24
N ILE A 173 19.10 -25.07 -2.12
CA ILE A 173 18.26 -24.15 -1.31
C ILE A 173 18.71 -24.03 0.15
N GLU A 174 19.69 -24.82 0.60
CA GLU A 174 20.10 -24.89 2.00
C GLU A 174 20.38 -23.51 2.60
N HIS A 175 21.23 -22.73 1.97
CA HIS A 175 21.59 -21.39 2.42
C HIS A 175 20.39 -20.45 2.46
N LEU A 176 19.50 -20.55 1.48
CA LEU A 176 18.30 -19.74 1.41
C LEU A 176 17.32 -20.08 2.55
N VAL A 177 17.11 -21.39 2.82
CA VAL A 177 16.23 -21.84 3.90
C VAL A 177 16.75 -21.42 5.27
N LEU A 178 18.06 -21.56 5.52
CA LEU A 178 18.68 -21.15 6.76
C LEU A 178 18.55 -19.63 7.00
N THR A 179 18.87 -18.82 5.99
CA THR A 179 18.84 -17.36 6.12
C THR A 179 17.41 -16.82 6.17
N ALA A 180 16.49 -17.40 5.41
CA ALA A 180 15.09 -16.99 5.42
C ALA A 180 14.39 -17.29 6.76
N ASN A 181 14.75 -18.40 7.43
CA ASN A 181 14.27 -18.69 8.78
C ASN A 181 14.73 -17.64 9.80
N LEU A 182 15.97 -17.13 9.66
CA LEU A 182 16.47 -16.03 10.49
C LEU A 182 15.66 -14.73 10.26
N ASN A 183 15.22 -14.49 9.05
CA ASN A 183 14.43 -13.30 8.65
C ASN A 183 12.92 -13.47 8.88
N ARG A 184 12.49 -14.50 9.58
CA ARG A 184 11.06 -14.80 9.90
C ARG A 184 10.16 -14.97 8.67
N ILE A 185 10.70 -15.47 7.58
CA ILE A 185 9.94 -15.83 6.39
C ILE A 185 9.39 -17.24 6.59
N HIS A 186 8.10 -17.42 6.41
CA HIS A 186 7.46 -18.73 6.51
C HIS A 186 7.67 -19.52 5.22
N ILE A 187 8.37 -20.64 5.29
CA ILE A 187 8.73 -21.45 4.14
C ILE A 187 8.01 -22.80 4.19
N THR A 188 7.44 -23.22 3.06
CA THR A 188 7.07 -24.60 2.80
C THR A 188 7.94 -25.11 1.64
N SER A 189 8.64 -26.22 1.86
CA SER A 189 9.57 -26.79 0.87
C SER A 189 8.99 -28.08 0.26
N HIS A 190 9.08 -28.18 -1.06
CA HIS A 190 8.56 -29.32 -1.83
C HIS A 190 9.66 -29.84 -2.75
N ARG A 191 10.07 -31.08 -2.56
CA ARG A 191 11.07 -31.72 -3.43
C ARG A 191 10.39 -32.35 -4.63
N LEU A 192 10.80 -31.94 -5.84
CA LEU A 192 10.41 -32.59 -7.09
C LEU A 192 11.57 -33.47 -7.56
N LYS A 193 11.44 -34.79 -7.37
CA LYS A 193 12.50 -35.74 -7.73
C LYS A 193 12.65 -35.85 -9.25
N TYR A 194 13.88 -35.80 -9.72
CA TYR A 194 14.20 -36.11 -11.10
C TYR A 194 13.79 -37.54 -11.43
N ARG A 195 13.06 -37.71 -12.52
CA ARG A 195 12.67 -39.03 -13.06
C ARG A 195 13.06 -39.12 -14.53
N SER A 196 13.43 -40.30 -14.96
CA SER A 196 13.73 -40.53 -16.38
C SER A 196 12.49 -40.39 -17.28
N ASN A 197 11.30 -40.60 -16.74
CA ASN A 197 10.02 -40.40 -17.41
C ASN A 197 9.46 -39.00 -17.04
N PHE A 198 9.35 -38.11 -18.05
CA PHE A 198 8.86 -36.76 -17.87
C PHE A 198 7.38 -36.70 -17.42
N ASP A 199 6.53 -37.64 -17.90
CA ASP A 199 5.11 -37.65 -17.53
C ASP A 199 4.90 -38.00 -16.05
N GLU A 200 5.75 -38.84 -15.46
CA GLU A 200 5.72 -39.12 -14.03
C GLU A 200 6.17 -37.87 -13.21
N MET A 201 7.22 -37.20 -13.66
CA MET A 201 7.67 -35.96 -13.01
C MET A 201 6.61 -34.86 -13.10
N LEU A 202 5.90 -34.74 -14.22
CA LEU A 202 4.79 -33.81 -14.38
C LEU A 202 3.61 -34.16 -13.46
N ALA A 203 3.32 -35.45 -13.24
CA ALA A 203 2.28 -35.86 -12.30
C ALA A 203 2.65 -35.50 -10.85
N ASP A 204 3.92 -35.72 -10.44
CA ASP A 204 4.45 -35.30 -9.13
C ASP A 204 4.38 -33.76 -8.98
N ALA A 205 4.72 -33.01 -10.01
CA ALA A 205 4.62 -31.55 -10.03
C ALA A 205 3.17 -31.06 -9.89
N VAL A 206 2.21 -31.68 -10.56
CA VAL A 206 0.77 -31.38 -10.42
C VAL A 206 0.30 -31.60 -8.97
N TYR A 207 0.73 -32.70 -8.35
CA TYR A 207 0.42 -32.96 -6.94
C TYR A 207 0.96 -31.86 -6.01
N ILE A 208 2.23 -31.45 -6.19
CA ILE A 208 2.85 -30.37 -5.42
C ILE A 208 2.07 -29.06 -5.61
N MET A 209 1.70 -28.72 -6.84
CA MET A 209 0.96 -27.50 -7.13
C MET A 209 -0.42 -27.48 -6.46
N ASN A 210 -1.12 -28.62 -6.41
CA ASN A 210 -2.38 -28.71 -5.68
C ASN A 210 -2.19 -28.53 -4.16
N GLN A 211 -1.09 -29.02 -3.58
CA GLN A 211 -0.76 -28.75 -2.18
C GLN A 211 -0.52 -27.25 -1.94
N ILE A 212 0.26 -26.57 -2.79
CA ILE A 212 0.53 -25.14 -2.69
C ILE A 212 -0.78 -24.33 -2.75
N LYS A 213 -1.70 -24.73 -3.62
CA LYS A 213 -3.05 -24.14 -3.71
C LYS A 213 -3.83 -24.26 -2.40
N THR A 214 -3.73 -25.41 -1.74
CA THR A 214 -4.38 -25.68 -0.45
C THR A 214 -3.80 -24.82 0.68
N TYR A 215 -2.49 -24.60 0.69
CA TYR A 215 -1.81 -23.76 1.68
C TYR A 215 -2.05 -22.25 1.45
N ARG A 216 -2.63 -21.85 0.32
CA ARG A 216 -2.86 -20.44 -0.07
C ARG A 216 -1.57 -19.62 -0.07
N HIS A 217 -0.46 -20.21 -0.51
CA HIS A 217 0.79 -19.48 -0.73
C HIS A 217 0.80 -18.94 -2.14
N TYR A 218 0.95 -17.64 -2.26
CA TYR A 218 0.90 -16.93 -3.55
C TYR A 218 2.28 -16.67 -4.15
N SER A 219 3.33 -16.81 -3.33
CA SER A 219 4.72 -16.60 -3.74
C SER A 219 5.41 -17.96 -3.87
N ILE A 220 5.89 -18.29 -5.06
CA ILE A 220 6.49 -19.57 -5.40
C ILE A 220 7.93 -19.33 -5.86
N PHE A 221 8.88 -19.92 -5.15
CA PHE A 221 10.28 -19.91 -5.52
C PHE A 221 10.66 -21.25 -6.11
N ILE A 222 11.30 -21.24 -7.31
CA ILE A 222 11.70 -22.45 -8.03
C ILE A 222 13.22 -22.44 -8.17
N SER A 223 13.88 -23.42 -7.55
CA SER A 223 15.32 -23.62 -7.63
C SER A 223 15.59 -25.04 -8.08
N CYS A 224 15.57 -25.26 -9.38
CA CYS A 224 15.80 -26.56 -9.95
C CYS A 224 16.25 -26.49 -11.40
N GLN A 225 16.68 -27.65 -11.95
CA GLN A 225 17.11 -27.79 -13.33
C GLN A 225 15.96 -27.61 -14.34
N ASP A 226 16.32 -27.54 -15.63
CA ASP A 226 15.41 -27.21 -16.73
C ASP A 226 14.16 -28.09 -16.78
N ASP A 227 14.33 -29.42 -16.72
CA ASP A 227 13.20 -30.35 -16.81
C ASP A 227 12.23 -30.21 -15.64
N CYS A 228 12.76 -29.95 -14.44
CA CYS A 228 11.97 -29.66 -13.25
C CYS A 228 11.22 -28.33 -13.38
N LEU A 229 11.86 -27.29 -13.91
CA LEU A 229 11.22 -25.99 -14.15
C LEU A 229 10.09 -26.12 -15.17
N ILE A 230 10.34 -26.84 -16.29
CA ILE A 230 9.34 -27.11 -17.33
C ILE A 230 8.13 -27.86 -16.74
N ALA A 231 8.38 -28.95 -16.01
CA ALA A 231 7.32 -29.74 -15.37
C ALA A 231 6.51 -28.90 -14.38
N THR A 232 7.17 -28.05 -13.59
CA THR A 232 6.54 -27.17 -12.61
C THR A 232 5.66 -26.11 -13.27
N LEU A 233 6.11 -25.46 -14.34
CA LEU A 233 5.34 -24.46 -15.06
C LEU A 233 4.14 -25.08 -15.80
N LEU A 234 4.30 -26.26 -16.40
CA LEU A 234 3.20 -27.01 -17.01
C LEU A 234 2.16 -27.47 -15.97
N ALA A 235 2.62 -27.92 -14.81
CA ALA A 235 1.74 -28.27 -13.69
C ALA A 235 0.98 -27.05 -13.16
N ALA A 236 1.63 -25.89 -13.02
CA ALA A 236 1.00 -24.65 -12.62
C ALA A 236 -0.13 -24.24 -13.59
N LYS A 237 0.07 -24.43 -14.90
CA LYS A 237 -0.99 -24.25 -15.90
C LYS A 237 -2.16 -25.20 -15.69
N LYS A 238 -1.90 -26.49 -15.56
CA LYS A 238 -2.94 -27.51 -15.39
C LYS A 238 -3.79 -27.28 -14.14
N THR A 239 -3.20 -26.73 -13.07
CA THR A 239 -3.87 -26.49 -11.78
C THR A 239 -4.49 -25.09 -11.67
N GLY A 240 -4.27 -24.21 -12.67
CA GLY A 240 -4.79 -22.83 -12.68
C GLY A 240 -4.02 -21.86 -11.77
N LEU A 241 -2.80 -22.21 -11.33
CA LEU A 241 -1.95 -21.34 -10.53
C LEU A 241 -1.16 -20.33 -11.37
N LEU A 242 -1.12 -20.47 -12.70
CA LEU A 242 -0.53 -19.47 -13.59
C LEU A 242 -1.46 -18.27 -13.83
N SER A 243 -2.00 -17.69 -12.74
CA SER A 243 -2.82 -16.48 -12.77
C SER A 243 -2.05 -15.29 -12.20
N ALA A 244 -2.55 -14.08 -12.42
CA ALA A 244 -1.93 -12.85 -11.90
C ALA A 244 -1.80 -12.82 -10.36
N LYS A 245 -2.50 -13.72 -9.66
CA LYS A 245 -2.48 -13.86 -8.21
C LYS A 245 -1.20 -14.53 -7.69
N TYR A 246 -0.50 -15.29 -8.51
CA TYR A 246 0.70 -16.05 -8.12
C TYR A 246 1.95 -15.43 -8.71
N ASP A 247 2.93 -15.18 -7.85
CA ASP A 247 4.24 -14.67 -8.20
C ASP A 247 5.26 -15.82 -8.24
N TYR A 248 6.05 -15.86 -9.30
CA TYR A 248 7.09 -16.88 -9.48
C TYR A 248 8.47 -16.21 -9.49
N LEU A 249 9.41 -16.76 -8.72
CA LEU A 249 10.82 -16.37 -8.75
C LEU A 249 11.65 -17.61 -9.03
N THR A 250 12.60 -17.55 -9.95
CA THR A 250 13.50 -18.66 -10.25
C THR A 250 14.93 -18.21 -10.33
N THR A 251 15.85 -19.10 -9.90
CA THR A 251 17.32 -18.97 -10.04
C THR A 251 17.85 -19.63 -11.29
N ASN A 252 17.01 -20.29 -12.10
CA ASN A 252 17.43 -20.89 -13.35
C ASN A 252 17.81 -19.79 -14.35
N LEU A 253 19.08 -19.77 -14.79
CA LEU A 253 19.64 -18.71 -15.63
C LEU A 253 19.23 -18.82 -17.11
N ASP A 254 18.70 -19.98 -17.55
CA ASP A 254 18.17 -20.22 -18.89
C ASP A 254 16.64 -20.01 -19.00
N THR A 255 15.99 -19.56 -17.92
CA THR A 255 14.50 -19.39 -17.83
C THR A 255 13.91 -18.68 -19.04
N LYS A 256 14.53 -17.59 -19.51
CA LYS A 256 14.07 -16.85 -20.67
C LYS A 256 13.90 -17.71 -21.93
N LYS A 257 14.79 -18.67 -22.17
CA LYS A 257 14.74 -19.58 -23.31
C LYS A 257 13.67 -20.64 -23.13
N ILE A 258 13.62 -21.22 -21.92
CA ILE A 258 12.63 -22.23 -21.54
C ILE A 258 11.21 -21.65 -21.64
N VAL A 259 11.00 -20.45 -21.15
CA VAL A 259 9.70 -19.81 -21.20
C VAL A 259 9.26 -19.49 -22.63
N LYS A 260 10.16 -19.05 -23.51
CA LYS A 260 9.85 -18.86 -24.94
C LYS A 260 9.50 -20.16 -25.63
N GLU A 261 10.17 -21.23 -25.30
CA GLU A 261 9.88 -22.57 -25.81
C GLU A 261 8.49 -23.04 -25.36
N LEU A 262 8.14 -22.83 -24.09
CA LEU A 262 6.83 -23.13 -23.54
C LEU A 262 5.73 -22.22 -24.10
N ALA A 263 6.00 -20.97 -24.43
CA ALA A 263 5.04 -20.03 -25.02
C ALA A 263 4.52 -20.51 -26.38
N LEU A 264 5.33 -21.25 -27.16
CA LEU A 264 4.91 -21.89 -28.40
C LEU A 264 3.81 -22.96 -28.19
N HIS A 265 3.65 -23.45 -26.96
CA HIS A 265 2.60 -24.39 -26.58
C HIS A 265 1.32 -23.73 -26.08
N ASN A 266 1.02 -22.48 -26.48
CA ASN A 266 -0.14 -21.68 -26.06
C ASN A 266 -0.25 -21.52 -24.52
N LEU A 267 0.87 -21.38 -23.86
CA LEU A 267 0.94 -21.06 -22.46
C LEU A 267 0.80 -19.54 -22.29
N GLY A 268 -0.41 -19.06 -21.98
CA GLY A 268 -0.59 -17.72 -21.41
C GLY A 268 -0.01 -17.72 -19.99
N LEU A 269 1.25 -17.38 -19.88
CA LEU A 269 1.98 -17.39 -18.61
C LEU A 269 1.86 -16.04 -17.94
N GLY A 270 1.66 -16.01 -16.63
CA GLY A 270 1.72 -14.81 -15.82
C GLY A 270 3.14 -14.22 -15.73
N ASN A 271 3.35 -13.24 -14.91
CA ASN A 271 4.66 -12.59 -14.73
C ASN A 271 5.61 -13.54 -13.99
N ILE A 272 6.65 -14.03 -14.69
CA ILE A 272 7.73 -14.77 -14.05
C ILE A 272 8.89 -13.79 -13.78
N LYS A 273 9.31 -13.72 -12.52
CA LYS A 273 10.49 -12.96 -12.10
C LYS A 273 11.69 -13.89 -12.14
N ASN A 274 12.75 -13.50 -12.80
CA ASN A 274 13.93 -14.35 -12.96
C ASN A 274 15.23 -13.57 -12.78
N ILE A 275 16.27 -14.28 -12.39
CA ILE A 275 17.64 -13.80 -12.34
C ILE A 275 18.28 -14.14 -13.69
N ILE A 276 18.76 -13.12 -14.39
CA ILE A 276 19.35 -13.26 -15.72
C ILE A 276 20.83 -12.89 -15.65
N VAL A 277 21.71 -13.68 -16.26
CA VAL A 277 23.11 -13.27 -16.42
C VAL A 277 23.19 -12.10 -17.38
N SER A 278 23.85 -11.01 -16.97
CA SER A 278 24.08 -9.85 -17.82
C SER A 278 25.24 -10.11 -18.76
N TYR A 279 25.06 -9.65 -20.00
CA TYR A 279 26.08 -9.74 -21.04
C TYR A 279 26.60 -8.34 -21.47
N LEU A 280 26.51 -7.33 -20.59
CA LEU A 280 26.82 -5.94 -20.94
C LEU A 280 28.28 -5.75 -21.39
N ASP A 281 29.22 -6.44 -20.75
CA ASP A 281 30.63 -6.38 -21.04
C ASP A 281 31.15 -7.68 -21.73
N ALA A 282 30.33 -8.20 -22.64
CA ALA A 282 30.69 -9.45 -23.36
C ALA A 282 31.63 -9.20 -24.54
N LEU A 283 32.13 -10.29 -25.08
CA LEU A 283 32.99 -10.29 -26.27
C LEU A 283 32.41 -9.40 -27.40
N PRO A 284 33.14 -8.50 -28.03
CA PRO A 284 32.64 -7.59 -29.08
C PRO A 284 31.87 -8.30 -30.20
N ASP A 285 32.36 -9.48 -30.64
CA ASP A 285 31.75 -10.30 -31.70
C ASP A 285 30.72 -11.31 -31.19
N ARG A 286 30.24 -11.17 -29.97
CA ARG A 286 29.37 -12.15 -29.30
C ARG A 286 28.16 -12.56 -30.13
N LYS A 287 27.38 -11.57 -30.63
CA LYS A 287 26.19 -11.88 -31.42
C LYS A 287 26.47 -12.63 -32.70
N VAL A 288 27.59 -12.29 -33.35
CA VAL A 288 28.05 -12.99 -34.56
C VAL A 288 28.41 -14.43 -34.21
N THR A 289 29.17 -14.63 -33.14
CA THR A 289 29.58 -15.95 -32.64
C THR A 289 28.39 -16.79 -32.22
N GLU A 290 27.43 -16.22 -31.50
CA GLU A 290 26.18 -16.88 -31.09
C GLU A 290 25.38 -17.34 -32.32
N ASN A 291 25.19 -16.47 -33.31
CA ASN A 291 24.47 -16.79 -34.52
C ASN A 291 25.16 -17.92 -35.32
N GLN A 292 26.49 -17.89 -35.44
CA GLN A 292 27.25 -18.92 -36.15
C GLN A 292 27.12 -20.31 -35.46
N ILE A 293 27.18 -20.35 -34.14
CA ILE A 293 26.96 -21.59 -33.38
C ILE A 293 25.53 -22.12 -33.59
N LEU A 294 24.53 -21.23 -33.58
CA LEU A 294 23.14 -21.62 -33.82
C LEU A 294 22.89 -22.09 -35.27
N GLU A 295 23.54 -21.48 -36.26
CA GLU A 295 23.47 -21.92 -37.64
C GLU A 295 24.10 -23.34 -37.83
N LEU A 296 25.25 -23.58 -37.21
CA LEU A 296 25.85 -24.91 -37.19
C LEU A 296 24.95 -25.96 -36.52
N TRP A 297 24.32 -25.56 -35.41
CA TRP A 297 23.37 -26.43 -34.73
C TRP A 297 22.17 -26.79 -35.62
N ASN A 298 21.59 -25.78 -36.32
CA ASN A 298 20.48 -26.01 -37.26
C ASN A 298 20.86 -26.93 -38.40
N THR A 299 22.01 -26.74 -39.05
CA THR A 299 22.47 -27.54 -40.15
C THR A 299 22.76 -28.99 -39.72
N THR A 300 23.27 -29.21 -38.52
CA THR A 300 23.50 -30.53 -37.94
C THR A 300 22.20 -31.26 -37.60
N ASN A 301 21.21 -30.55 -37.10
CA ASN A 301 19.89 -31.14 -36.79
C ASN A 301 19.12 -31.49 -38.06
N GLU A 302 19.15 -30.65 -39.09
CA GLU A 302 18.55 -30.95 -40.39
C GLU A 302 19.17 -32.20 -41.04
N ALA A 303 20.48 -32.36 -40.94
CA ALA A 303 21.20 -33.54 -41.43
C ALA A 303 20.83 -34.83 -40.69
N ASN A 304 20.46 -34.74 -39.40
CA ASN A 304 20.08 -35.90 -38.56
C ASN A 304 18.59 -36.21 -38.56
N ASN A 305 17.76 -35.56 -39.43
CA ASN A 305 16.30 -35.71 -39.49
C ASN A 305 15.61 -35.53 -38.12
N SER A 306 16.17 -34.77 -37.24
CA SER A 306 15.64 -34.57 -35.91
C SER A 306 14.55 -33.51 -35.94
N THR A 307 13.41 -33.82 -35.34
CA THR A 307 12.29 -32.87 -35.18
C THR A 307 12.53 -31.79 -34.08
N ALA A 308 13.76 -31.69 -33.60
CA ALA A 308 14.13 -30.74 -32.59
C ALA A 308 13.98 -29.31 -33.13
N ARG A 309 13.14 -28.51 -32.47
CA ARG A 309 12.89 -27.12 -32.84
C ARG A 309 14.10 -26.23 -32.59
N VAL A 310 14.26 -25.21 -33.42
CA VAL A 310 15.29 -24.19 -33.26
C VAL A 310 15.17 -23.52 -31.88
N PRO A 311 16.19 -23.54 -31.02
CA PRO A 311 16.16 -22.92 -29.74
C PRO A 311 16.20 -21.38 -29.85
N PHE A 312 15.58 -20.69 -28.91
CA PHE A 312 15.55 -19.24 -28.86
C PHE A 312 16.84 -18.56 -28.37
N GLY A 313 17.99 -19.21 -28.55
CA GLY A 313 19.30 -18.68 -28.21
C GLY A 313 20.22 -19.77 -27.67
N LEU A 314 21.51 -19.43 -27.56
CA LEU A 314 22.51 -20.35 -27.04
C LEU A 314 22.38 -20.52 -25.53
N ARG A 315 22.44 -21.75 -25.03
CA ARG A 315 22.39 -22.07 -23.59
C ARG A 315 23.59 -21.54 -22.83
N LEU A 316 23.43 -21.29 -21.54
CA LEU A 316 24.52 -20.78 -20.69
C LEU A 316 25.69 -21.76 -20.61
N ASP A 317 25.43 -23.07 -20.46
CA ASP A 317 26.44 -24.10 -20.41
C ASP A 317 27.30 -24.15 -21.70
N ALA A 318 26.66 -23.96 -22.86
CA ALA A 318 27.37 -23.85 -24.14
C ALA A 318 28.26 -22.58 -24.23
N MET A 319 27.76 -21.44 -23.76
CA MET A 319 28.58 -20.21 -23.71
C MET A 319 29.74 -20.33 -22.73
N LEU A 320 29.53 -20.98 -21.57
CA LEU A 320 30.59 -21.22 -20.58
C LEU A 320 31.67 -22.19 -21.08
N ALA A 321 31.30 -23.22 -21.88
CA ALA A 321 32.24 -24.09 -22.52
C ALA A 321 33.13 -23.33 -23.50
N PHE A 322 32.57 -22.45 -24.32
CA PHE A 322 33.33 -21.57 -25.20
C PHE A 322 34.26 -20.65 -24.41
N ASP A 323 33.79 -20.04 -23.35
CA ASP A 323 34.56 -19.16 -22.48
C ASP A 323 35.72 -19.89 -21.78
N GLY A 324 35.53 -21.15 -21.42
CA GLY A 324 36.58 -22.00 -20.86
C GLY A 324 37.69 -22.27 -21.88
N ILE A 325 37.34 -22.58 -23.14
CA ILE A 325 38.32 -22.78 -24.23
C ILE A 325 39.07 -21.50 -24.51
N LEU A 326 38.41 -20.38 -24.52
CA LEU A 326 38.98 -19.04 -24.68
C LEU A 326 40.00 -18.76 -23.57
N THR A 327 39.64 -19.08 -22.33
CA THR A 327 40.51 -18.90 -21.16
C THR A 327 41.75 -19.78 -21.25
N LEU A 328 41.57 -21.05 -21.56
CA LEU A 328 42.65 -22.00 -21.72
C LEU A 328 43.61 -21.53 -22.83
N SER A 329 43.10 -21.08 -23.98
CA SER A 329 43.93 -20.63 -25.09
C SER A 329 44.82 -19.44 -24.72
N LYS A 330 44.30 -18.49 -23.97
CA LYS A 330 45.08 -17.32 -23.50
C LYS A 330 46.17 -17.73 -22.51
N ALA A 331 45.84 -18.65 -21.60
CA ALA A 331 46.80 -19.21 -20.65
C ALA A 331 47.93 -20.00 -21.38
N LEU A 332 47.56 -20.78 -22.38
CA LEU A 332 48.56 -21.55 -23.19
C LEU A 332 49.53 -20.63 -23.94
N ILE A 333 49.10 -19.48 -24.45
CA ILE A 333 50.00 -18.52 -25.10
C ILE A 333 51.06 -18.00 -24.10
N GLU A 334 50.68 -17.76 -22.87
CA GLU A 334 51.60 -17.28 -21.84
C GLU A 334 52.63 -18.33 -21.48
N VAL A 335 52.20 -19.57 -21.32
CA VAL A 335 53.03 -20.69 -20.87
C VAL A 335 53.83 -21.32 -22.02
N ALA A 336 53.35 -21.28 -23.27
CA ALA A 336 54.05 -21.83 -24.43
C ALA A 336 55.35 -21.09 -24.78
N ASN A 337 55.59 -19.92 -24.24
CA ASN A 337 56.87 -19.22 -24.35
C ASN A 337 57.94 -19.76 -23.40
N ASP A 338 57.59 -20.63 -22.46
CA ASP A 338 58.46 -21.25 -21.49
C ASP A 338 58.90 -22.64 -22.01
N THR A 339 60.16 -22.78 -22.33
CA THR A 339 60.75 -24.05 -22.81
C THR A 339 60.54 -25.19 -21.78
N SER A 340 60.55 -24.86 -20.49
CA SER A 340 60.35 -25.84 -19.42
C SER A 340 58.95 -26.45 -19.44
N PHE A 341 57.95 -25.71 -19.87
CA PHE A 341 56.57 -26.19 -20.04
C PHE A 341 56.46 -27.13 -21.25
N LEU A 342 57.10 -26.79 -22.35
CA LEU A 342 57.10 -27.63 -23.55
C LEU A 342 57.76 -28.98 -23.32
N ASP A 343 58.87 -28.98 -22.63
CA ASP A 343 59.58 -30.22 -22.24
C ASP A 343 58.75 -31.07 -21.28
N ALA A 344 58.04 -30.40 -20.36
CA ALA A 344 57.13 -31.07 -19.47
C ALA A 344 55.88 -31.60 -20.20
N LEU A 345 55.40 -30.92 -21.26
CA LEU A 345 54.26 -31.37 -22.09
C LEU A 345 54.60 -32.66 -22.84
N GLU A 346 55.81 -32.86 -23.33
CA GLU A 346 56.28 -34.08 -23.99
C GLU A 346 56.48 -35.24 -23.01
N SER A 347 56.86 -34.95 -21.76
CA SER A 347 57.18 -35.97 -20.74
C SER A 347 56.00 -36.32 -19.83
N ARG A 348 54.76 -35.82 -20.12
CA ARG A 348 53.60 -36.06 -19.28
C ARG A 348 53.21 -37.57 -19.23
N PRO A 349 52.65 -37.99 -18.08
CA PRO A 349 52.13 -39.36 -17.97
C PRO A 349 50.86 -39.58 -18.80
N THR A 350 50.81 -40.63 -19.58
CA THR A 350 49.67 -41.01 -20.44
C THR A 350 48.91 -42.22 -19.94
N THR A 351 49.07 -42.61 -18.67
CA THR A 351 48.41 -43.76 -18.08
C THR A 351 47.58 -43.39 -16.82
N CYS A 352 46.34 -43.86 -16.76
CA CYS A 352 45.45 -43.70 -15.61
C CYS A 352 45.49 -44.85 -14.60
N GLU A 353 46.38 -45.83 -14.77
CA GLU A 353 46.28 -47.16 -14.11
C GLU A 353 46.92 -47.23 -12.71
N LYS A 354 47.41 -46.19 -12.09
CA LYS A 354 48.05 -46.34 -10.76
C LYS A 354 47.46 -45.45 -9.70
N TYR A 355 46.67 -46.04 -8.86
CA TYR A 355 46.47 -45.60 -7.49
C TYR A 355 47.82 -45.46 -6.78
N GLY A 356 48.26 -44.26 -6.50
CA GLY A 356 49.19 -44.00 -5.39
C GLY A 356 50.63 -43.62 -5.72
N MET A 357 51.00 -43.12 -6.89
CA MET A 357 52.25 -42.45 -7.06
C MET A 357 52.17 -41.13 -7.77
N GLN A 358 52.62 -40.08 -7.08
CA GLN A 358 52.82 -38.73 -7.49
C GLN A 358 53.50 -38.63 -8.85
N ALA A 359 52.75 -38.46 -9.88
CA ALA A 359 53.25 -37.83 -11.07
C ALA A 359 52.52 -36.50 -11.22
N ASN A 360 52.70 -35.56 -10.28
CA ASN A 360 52.40 -34.18 -10.54
C ASN A 360 53.29 -33.75 -11.70
N TRP A 361 52.69 -33.72 -12.87
CA TRP A 361 53.28 -33.12 -14.02
C TRP A 361 53.61 -31.65 -13.71
N THR A 362 54.88 -31.24 -13.81
CA THR A 362 55.27 -29.85 -13.43
C THR A 362 54.59 -28.81 -14.28
N GLY A 363 54.21 -29.10 -15.52
CA GLY A 363 53.41 -28.23 -16.37
C GLY A 363 52.00 -27.97 -15.88
N TYR A 364 51.39 -28.83 -15.04
CA TYR A 364 50.06 -28.66 -14.50
C TYR A 364 49.94 -27.44 -13.57
N THR A 365 50.87 -27.29 -12.62
CA THR A 365 50.87 -26.15 -11.69
C THR A 365 51.11 -24.83 -12.42
N THR A 366 52.00 -24.80 -13.39
CA THR A 366 52.30 -23.63 -14.23
C THR A 366 51.07 -23.23 -15.05
N LEU A 367 50.33 -24.21 -15.61
CA LEU A 367 49.11 -23.94 -16.38
C LEU A 367 47.99 -23.41 -15.50
N ILE A 368 47.79 -24.01 -14.32
CA ILE A 368 46.76 -23.51 -13.35
C ILE A 368 47.04 -22.06 -12.95
N GLU A 369 48.31 -21.74 -12.57
CA GLU A 369 48.68 -20.39 -12.19
C GLU A 369 48.48 -19.40 -13.35
N SER A 370 48.78 -19.80 -14.59
CA SER A 370 48.55 -18.96 -15.75
C SER A 370 47.03 -18.74 -15.96
N ILE A 371 46.17 -19.77 -15.84
CA ILE A 371 44.71 -19.63 -15.95
C ILE A 371 44.19 -18.68 -14.88
N GLN A 372 44.62 -18.82 -13.61
CA GLN A 372 44.20 -17.94 -12.52
C GLN A 372 44.59 -16.46 -12.73
N LYS A 373 45.69 -16.20 -13.38
CA LYS A 373 46.14 -14.83 -13.71
C LYS A 373 45.35 -14.19 -14.84
N GLN A 374 44.65 -14.99 -15.67
CA GLN A 374 43.94 -14.46 -16.83
C GLN A 374 42.80 -13.46 -16.43
N ARG A 375 42.73 -12.40 -17.19
CA ARG A 375 41.73 -11.35 -17.09
C ARG A 375 41.17 -11.12 -18.48
N ILE A 376 40.12 -11.84 -18.84
CA ILE A 376 39.59 -11.84 -20.21
C ILE A 376 38.10 -11.53 -20.21
N THR A 377 37.61 -11.13 -21.37
CA THR A 377 36.18 -10.93 -21.61
C THR A 377 35.69 -12.03 -22.54
N GLY A 378 34.76 -12.84 -22.04
CA GLY A 378 34.14 -13.94 -22.77
C GLY A 378 32.75 -13.63 -23.31
N MET A 379 32.06 -14.63 -23.83
CA MET A 379 30.68 -14.53 -24.27
C MET A 379 29.73 -14.19 -23.11
N THR A 380 30.06 -14.62 -21.91
CA THR A 380 29.28 -14.42 -20.70
C THR A 380 29.78 -13.23 -19.86
N GLY A 381 30.64 -12.36 -20.41
CA GLY A 381 31.21 -11.19 -19.75
C GLY A 381 32.61 -11.43 -19.19
N PRO A 382 33.06 -10.65 -18.20
CA PRO A 382 34.39 -10.75 -17.66
C PRO A 382 34.63 -12.06 -16.93
N ILE A 383 35.83 -12.64 -17.12
CA ILE A 383 36.23 -13.91 -16.52
C ILE A 383 37.46 -13.67 -15.62
N TYR A 384 37.24 -13.92 -14.33
CA TYR A 384 38.23 -13.82 -13.27
C TYR A 384 38.10 -15.01 -12.34
N PHE A 385 39.20 -15.64 -11.94
CA PHE A 385 39.17 -16.72 -10.96
C PHE A 385 39.74 -16.26 -9.63
N ASP A 386 39.22 -16.81 -8.54
CA ASP A 386 39.79 -16.67 -7.21
C ASP A 386 40.86 -17.71 -6.94
N LYS A 387 41.35 -17.77 -5.70
CA LYS A 387 42.34 -18.77 -5.27
C LYS A 387 41.80 -20.19 -5.22
N GLU A 388 40.46 -20.35 -5.21
CA GLU A 388 39.75 -21.64 -5.20
C GLU A 388 39.29 -22.04 -6.61
N ASN A 389 39.76 -21.39 -7.66
CA ASN A 389 39.40 -21.60 -9.06
C ASN A 389 37.90 -21.35 -9.35
N LYS A 390 37.23 -20.58 -8.52
CA LYS A 390 35.84 -20.18 -8.75
C LYS A 390 35.81 -18.87 -9.54
N ARG A 391 35.01 -18.83 -10.59
CA ARG A 391 34.81 -17.62 -11.37
C ARG A 391 34.09 -16.56 -10.54
N GLN A 392 34.67 -15.38 -10.52
CA GLN A 392 34.15 -14.19 -9.82
C GLN A 392 33.62 -13.16 -10.81
N ARG A 393 32.83 -12.19 -10.29
CA ARG A 393 32.38 -11.01 -11.02
C ARG A 393 31.41 -11.31 -12.16
N PHE A 394 30.43 -12.20 -11.91
CA PHE A 394 29.27 -12.28 -12.76
C PHE A 394 28.42 -11.01 -12.62
N GLN A 395 27.94 -10.49 -13.72
CA GLN A 395 26.92 -9.45 -13.70
C GLN A 395 25.56 -10.10 -13.86
N PHE A 396 24.70 -9.87 -12.88
CA PHE A 396 23.34 -10.38 -12.91
C PHE A 396 22.35 -9.24 -13.13
N LEU A 397 21.27 -9.53 -13.80
CA LEU A 397 20.11 -8.68 -13.94
C LEU A 397 18.94 -9.37 -13.25
N PHE A 398 18.16 -8.59 -12.52
CA PHE A 398 16.89 -9.03 -12.03
C PHE A 398 15.79 -8.40 -12.88
N GLY A 399 14.88 -9.19 -13.41
CA GLY A 399 13.86 -8.70 -14.32
C GLY A 399 12.57 -9.48 -14.29
N THR A 400 11.53 -8.90 -14.86
CA THR A 400 10.28 -9.59 -15.17
C THR A 400 10.19 -9.78 -16.68
N GLU A 401 9.79 -10.94 -17.11
CA GLU A 401 9.51 -11.23 -18.52
C GLU A 401 8.01 -11.25 -18.75
N SER A 402 7.53 -10.38 -19.63
CA SER A 402 6.16 -10.44 -20.13
C SER A 402 6.11 -11.41 -21.29
N LEU A 403 5.36 -12.48 -21.12
CA LEU A 403 5.27 -13.58 -22.10
C LEU A 403 4.45 -13.25 -23.33
N ASN A 404 3.61 -12.22 -23.27
CA ASN A 404 2.83 -11.81 -24.44
C ASN A 404 3.70 -11.12 -25.49
N ASP A 405 4.76 -10.39 -25.07
CA ASP A 405 5.56 -9.55 -25.98
C ASP A 405 7.03 -9.97 -26.05
N GLY A 406 7.48 -10.93 -25.25
CA GLY A 406 8.89 -11.31 -25.13
C GLY A 406 9.81 -10.18 -24.59
N LYS A 407 9.20 -9.12 -24.07
CA LYS A 407 9.91 -7.96 -23.53
C LYS A 407 10.37 -8.27 -22.11
N VAL A 408 11.69 -8.26 -21.92
CA VAL A 408 12.29 -8.33 -20.58
C VAL A 408 12.35 -6.93 -20.00
N THR A 409 11.64 -6.70 -18.90
CA THR A 409 11.78 -5.48 -18.12
C THR A 409 12.82 -5.71 -17.03
N ILE A 410 13.97 -5.04 -17.16
CA ILE A 410 15.04 -5.13 -16.18
C ILE A 410 14.69 -4.24 -14.99
N LEU A 411 14.55 -4.84 -13.82
CA LEU A 411 14.18 -4.16 -12.58
C LEU A 411 15.41 -3.70 -11.79
N ALA A 412 16.46 -4.51 -11.75
CA ALA A 412 17.69 -4.20 -11.03
C ALA A 412 18.92 -4.78 -11.69
N THR A 413 20.07 -4.15 -11.45
CA THR A 413 21.38 -4.71 -11.71
C THR A 413 22.01 -5.16 -10.39
N ILE A 414 22.68 -6.30 -10.41
CA ILE A 414 23.32 -6.86 -9.22
C ILE A 414 24.82 -6.84 -9.45
N ASN A 415 25.52 -6.17 -8.55
CA ASN A 415 26.98 -6.11 -8.60
C ASN A 415 27.55 -7.36 -7.94
N SER A 416 28.48 -8.03 -8.62
CA SER A 416 29.04 -9.30 -8.16
C SER A 416 30.08 -9.17 -7.04
N SER A 417 30.52 -7.94 -6.70
CA SER A 417 31.51 -7.73 -5.63
C SER A 417 30.90 -7.84 -4.23
N ASP A 418 29.66 -7.48 -4.09
CA ASP A 418 28.93 -7.38 -2.81
C ASP A 418 27.49 -7.91 -2.89
N TYR A 419 27.08 -8.44 -4.05
CA TYR A 419 25.75 -8.95 -4.35
C TYR A 419 24.62 -7.97 -4.01
N GLN A 420 24.91 -6.66 -3.99
CA GLN A 420 23.93 -5.63 -3.73
C GLN A 420 23.10 -5.32 -4.97
N MET A 421 21.80 -5.32 -4.84
CA MET A 421 20.88 -4.92 -5.90
C MET A 421 20.87 -3.41 -6.06
N GLN A 422 21.27 -2.95 -7.24
CA GLN A 422 21.10 -1.55 -7.65
C GLN A 422 19.85 -1.46 -8.55
N TRP A 423 18.81 -0.84 -8.05
CA TRP A 423 17.54 -0.67 -8.76
C TRP A 423 17.73 0.38 -9.86
N LYS A 424 17.33 0.06 -11.08
CA LYS A 424 17.34 1.03 -12.17
C LYS A 424 16.18 1.99 -12.02
N SER A 425 16.45 3.27 -11.81
CA SER A 425 15.43 4.33 -11.82
C SER A 425 14.69 4.42 -13.18
N GLU A 426 15.32 4.03 -14.29
CA GLU A 426 14.67 3.98 -15.61
C GLU A 426 13.55 2.94 -15.73
N ALA A 427 13.63 1.83 -15.02
CA ALA A 427 12.52 0.86 -14.96
C ALA A 427 11.33 1.42 -14.15
N LEU A 428 11.61 2.39 -13.30
CA LEU A 428 10.66 3.11 -12.47
C LEU A 428 10.15 4.40 -13.13
N GLN A 429 10.74 4.88 -14.22
CA GLN A 429 10.28 6.07 -14.97
C GLN A 429 9.03 5.82 -15.84
N LYS A 430 8.25 4.78 -15.54
CA LYS A 430 6.94 4.64 -16.15
C LYS A 430 6.03 5.78 -15.68
N THR A 431 5.40 6.48 -16.61
CA THR A 431 4.31 7.38 -16.26
C THR A 431 3.12 6.54 -15.83
N LEU A 432 2.77 6.59 -14.54
CA LEU A 432 1.67 5.83 -13.98
C LEU A 432 0.33 6.51 -14.27
N ILE A 433 -0.65 5.75 -14.69
CA ILE A 433 -2.01 6.24 -14.86
C ILE A 433 -2.72 6.11 -13.52
N VAL A 434 -3.06 7.25 -12.92
CA VAL A 434 -3.76 7.34 -11.63
C VAL A 434 -5.22 7.62 -11.87
N THR A 435 -6.09 6.66 -11.58
CA THR A 435 -7.53 6.89 -11.63
C THR A 435 -8.06 7.43 -10.31
N THR A 436 -9.01 8.36 -10.37
CA THR A 436 -9.57 9.04 -9.20
C THR A 436 -11.01 9.46 -9.40
N LEU A 437 -11.65 9.90 -8.31
CA LEU A 437 -12.98 10.52 -8.29
C LEU A 437 -12.91 11.96 -7.77
N LEU A 438 -13.83 12.80 -8.23
CA LEU A 438 -13.98 14.17 -7.70
C LEU A 438 -14.79 14.15 -6.40
N SER A 439 -14.10 14.10 -5.27
CA SER A 439 -14.69 14.12 -3.93
C SER A 439 -13.96 15.15 -3.06
N LYS A 440 -14.71 16.14 -2.52
CA LYS A 440 -14.14 17.15 -1.63
C LYS A 440 -13.95 16.59 -0.23
N PRO A 441 -12.84 16.90 0.47
CA PRO A 441 -11.65 17.66 0.07
C PRO A 441 -10.53 16.80 -0.53
N PHE A 442 -10.80 15.54 -0.86
CA PHE A 442 -9.79 14.58 -1.32
C PHE A 442 -9.24 14.93 -2.70
N VAL A 443 -10.12 15.10 -3.68
CA VAL A 443 -9.75 15.51 -5.05
C VAL A 443 -10.73 16.54 -5.58
N MET A 444 -10.22 17.68 -5.99
CA MET A 444 -10.99 18.80 -6.51
C MET A 444 -10.39 19.31 -7.81
N LYS A 445 -11.23 19.76 -8.73
CA LYS A 445 -10.78 20.40 -9.98
C LYS A 445 -10.55 21.89 -9.75
N ASN A 446 -9.39 22.39 -10.18
CA ASN A 446 -9.07 23.81 -10.12
C ASN A 446 -9.55 24.52 -11.40
N PRO A 447 -10.61 25.35 -11.36
CA PRO A 447 -11.16 25.99 -12.56
C PRO A 447 -10.25 27.06 -13.15
N LYS A 448 -9.20 27.48 -12.44
CA LYS A 448 -8.28 28.56 -12.84
C LYS A 448 -6.93 28.03 -13.38
N ALA A 449 -6.70 26.73 -13.35
CA ALA A 449 -5.44 26.16 -13.78
C ALA A 449 -5.42 26.00 -15.31
N THR A 450 -4.34 26.48 -15.94
CA THR A 450 -4.03 26.32 -17.36
C THR A 450 -3.09 25.13 -17.60
N ASP A 451 -2.36 24.70 -16.58
CA ASP A 451 -1.37 23.63 -16.66
C ASP A 451 -1.98 22.31 -16.17
N GLU A 452 -1.68 21.21 -16.85
CA GLU A 452 -2.16 19.86 -16.50
C GLU A 452 -1.74 19.43 -15.09
N ASP A 453 -0.55 19.81 -14.62
CA ASP A 453 -0.02 19.47 -13.30
C ASP A 453 -0.78 20.15 -12.14
N ASN A 454 -1.48 21.25 -12.38
CA ASN A 454 -2.23 22.00 -11.40
C ASN A 454 -3.76 21.92 -11.60
N LEU A 455 -4.20 21.09 -12.53
CA LEU A 455 -5.63 20.93 -12.84
C LEU A 455 -6.42 20.36 -11.66
N TYR A 456 -5.78 19.52 -10.85
CA TYR A 456 -6.37 18.90 -9.67
C TYR A 456 -5.61 19.30 -8.41
N HIS A 457 -6.36 19.48 -7.31
CA HIS A 457 -5.84 19.78 -5.98
C HIS A 457 -6.69 19.06 -4.93
N GLY A 458 -6.16 18.92 -3.72
CA GLY A 458 -6.84 18.25 -2.63
C GLY A 458 -5.90 17.36 -1.82
N PHE A 459 -6.42 16.78 -0.76
CA PHE A 459 -5.64 15.96 0.16
C PHE A 459 -4.94 14.78 -0.52
N CYS A 460 -5.66 14.00 -1.35
CA CYS A 460 -5.07 12.88 -2.09
C CYS A 460 -4.03 13.35 -3.11
N ILE A 461 -4.25 14.51 -3.74
CA ILE A 461 -3.31 15.06 -4.72
C ILE A 461 -2.01 15.52 -4.04
N ASP A 462 -2.09 16.15 -2.86
CA ASP A 462 -0.90 16.54 -2.10
C ASP A 462 -0.08 15.32 -1.69
N LEU A 463 -0.75 14.24 -1.25
CA LEU A 463 -0.12 12.99 -0.90
C LEU A 463 0.52 12.31 -2.12
N LEU A 464 -0.19 12.27 -3.25
CA LEU A 464 0.31 11.73 -4.50
C LEU A 464 1.57 12.46 -4.99
N LYS A 465 1.56 13.79 -4.95
CA LYS A 465 2.71 14.62 -5.32
C LYS A 465 3.93 14.31 -4.47
N GLU A 466 3.75 14.16 -3.16
CA GLU A 466 4.86 13.86 -2.26
C GLU A 466 5.38 12.42 -2.43
N ILE A 467 4.50 11.43 -2.63
CA ILE A 467 4.89 10.05 -2.91
C ILE A 467 5.64 9.97 -4.24
N ALA A 468 5.13 10.63 -5.29
CA ALA A 468 5.76 10.66 -6.61
C ALA A 468 7.15 11.32 -6.57
N ARG A 469 7.29 12.43 -5.80
CA ARG A 469 8.57 13.09 -5.58
C ARG A 469 9.60 12.19 -4.89
N ARG A 470 9.18 11.43 -3.88
CA ARG A 470 10.08 10.54 -3.10
C ARG A 470 10.49 9.29 -3.87
N LEU A 471 9.60 8.75 -4.67
CA LEU A 471 9.83 7.54 -5.45
C LEU A 471 10.29 7.83 -6.89
N ASP A 472 10.41 9.10 -7.27
CA ASP A 472 10.87 9.57 -8.59
C ASP A 472 10.10 8.96 -9.77
N PHE A 473 8.77 8.95 -9.70
CA PHE A 473 7.91 8.54 -10.81
C PHE A 473 7.03 9.68 -11.33
N LYS A 474 6.68 9.62 -12.62
CA LYS A 474 5.72 10.51 -13.25
C LYS A 474 4.33 9.88 -13.25
N TYR A 475 3.29 10.70 -13.20
CA TYR A 475 1.91 10.22 -13.22
C TYR A 475 1.02 11.13 -14.07
N VAL A 476 -0.08 10.56 -14.57
CA VAL A 476 -1.17 11.27 -15.24
C VAL A 476 -2.46 10.92 -14.50
N ILE A 477 -3.24 11.93 -14.16
CA ILE A 477 -4.50 11.76 -13.45
C ILE A 477 -5.62 11.55 -14.46
N HIS A 478 -6.32 10.44 -14.32
CA HIS A 478 -7.54 10.10 -15.02
C HIS A 478 -8.73 10.16 -14.05
N VAL A 479 -9.78 10.88 -14.39
CA VAL A 479 -11.00 10.93 -13.58
C VAL A 479 -12.00 9.95 -14.17
N GLU A 480 -12.45 9.01 -13.37
CA GLU A 480 -13.44 8.00 -13.77
C GLU A 480 -14.77 8.67 -14.15
N SER A 481 -15.35 8.26 -15.30
CA SER A 481 -16.47 8.95 -15.95
C SER A 481 -17.79 8.86 -15.19
N ASP A 482 -18.04 7.70 -14.58
CA ASP A 482 -19.31 7.38 -13.92
C ASP A 482 -19.34 7.75 -12.45
N MET A 483 -18.21 8.25 -11.89
CA MET A 483 -18.03 8.61 -10.49
C MET A 483 -18.35 7.46 -9.51
N ILE A 484 -17.99 6.22 -9.87
CA ILE A 484 -18.28 5.01 -9.10
C ILE A 484 -16.99 4.48 -8.47
N TYR A 485 -17.01 4.20 -7.16
CA TYR A 485 -15.86 3.62 -6.45
C TYR A 485 -15.54 2.19 -6.91
N GLY A 486 -16.52 1.40 -7.24
CA GLY A 486 -16.42 0.03 -7.71
C GLY A 486 -17.18 -0.96 -6.83
N VAL A 487 -18.13 -1.64 -7.47
CA VAL A 487 -18.90 -2.77 -6.93
C VAL A 487 -18.96 -3.88 -7.97
N LYS A 488 -19.10 -5.11 -7.49
CA LYS A 488 -19.22 -6.29 -8.36
C LYS A 488 -20.65 -6.45 -8.82
N LYS A 489 -20.93 -6.22 -10.12
CA LYS A 489 -22.24 -6.46 -10.74
C LYS A 489 -22.12 -7.58 -11.78
N ASN A 490 -22.97 -8.59 -11.66
CA ASN A 490 -23.01 -9.75 -12.59
C ASN A 490 -21.63 -10.42 -12.80
N GLY A 491 -20.78 -10.45 -11.77
CA GLY A 491 -19.46 -11.07 -11.84
C GLY A 491 -18.34 -10.15 -12.36
N THR A 492 -18.65 -8.96 -12.87
CA THR A 492 -17.68 -7.95 -13.32
C THR A 492 -17.59 -6.77 -12.36
N TRP A 493 -16.40 -6.19 -12.21
CA TRP A 493 -16.16 -4.99 -11.42
C TRP A 493 -16.35 -3.74 -12.29
N ASN A 494 -16.97 -2.71 -11.75
CA ASN A 494 -17.11 -1.39 -12.38
C ASN A 494 -16.30 -0.31 -11.63
N GLY A 495 -16.32 0.94 -12.13
CA GLY A 495 -15.70 2.10 -11.49
C GLY A 495 -14.18 1.99 -11.32
N LEU A 496 -13.61 2.63 -10.29
CA LEU A 496 -12.16 2.64 -10.02
C LEU A 496 -11.55 1.22 -9.92
N ILE A 497 -12.23 0.31 -9.24
CA ILE A 497 -11.77 -1.07 -9.11
C ILE A 497 -11.80 -1.78 -10.47
N GLY A 498 -12.85 -1.54 -11.28
CA GLY A 498 -12.96 -2.10 -12.63
C GLY A 498 -11.83 -1.64 -13.54
N GLU A 499 -11.46 -0.35 -13.51
CA GLU A 499 -10.34 0.18 -14.30
C GLU A 499 -8.99 -0.44 -13.93
N LEU A 500 -8.76 -0.75 -12.64
CA LEU A 500 -7.56 -1.46 -12.20
C LEU A 500 -7.54 -2.92 -12.66
N VAL A 501 -8.68 -3.62 -12.55
CA VAL A 501 -8.82 -5.01 -12.99
C VAL A 501 -8.67 -5.13 -14.51
N GLU A 502 -9.21 -4.20 -15.27
CA GLU A 502 -9.09 -4.11 -16.74
C GLU A 502 -7.73 -3.56 -17.20
N LYS A 503 -6.86 -3.17 -16.26
CA LYS A 503 -5.52 -2.59 -16.53
C LYS A 503 -5.55 -1.29 -17.32
N LYS A 504 -6.64 -0.53 -17.21
CA LYS A 504 -6.75 0.83 -17.79
C LYS A 504 -6.00 1.86 -16.95
N ALA A 505 -5.92 1.65 -15.65
CA ALA A 505 -5.14 2.46 -14.72
C ALA A 505 -4.15 1.61 -13.94
N ASP A 506 -3.02 2.17 -13.50
CA ASP A 506 -2.00 1.49 -12.71
C ASP A 506 -2.31 1.54 -11.22
N LEU A 507 -2.88 2.65 -10.74
CA LEU A 507 -3.31 2.83 -9.35
C LEU A 507 -4.56 3.70 -9.25
N ALA A 508 -5.36 3.50 -8.21
CA ALA A 508 -6.51 4.33 -7.86
C ALA A 508 -6.23 5.06 -6.55
N PHE A 509 -6.36 6.39 -6.59
CA PHE A 509 -6.13 7.24 -5.42
C PHE A 509 -7.31 8.19 -5.21
N ALA A 510 -8.19 7.81 -4.33
CA ALA A 510 -9.40 8.52 -3.91
C ALA A 510 -9.71 8.12 -2.47
N ASP A 511 -10.79 8.65 -1.90
CA ASP A 511 -11.42 8.20 -0.66
C ASP A 511 -11.97 6.76 -0.79
N LEU A 512 -11.09 5.83 -1.14
CA LEU A 512 -11.42 4.46 -1.48
C LEU A 512 -11.26 3.54 -0.26
N THR A 513 -12.39 3.04 0.23
CA THR A 513 -12.45 2.15 1.39
C THR A 513 -11.86 0.78 1.10
N ILE A 514 -10.97 0.30 1.97
CA ILE A 514 -10.43 -1.07 1.94
C ILE A 514 -11.52 -2.04 2.36
N THR A 515 -11.85 -3.01 1.50
CA THR A 515 -12.78 -4.10 1.80
C THR A 515 -12.24 -5.44 1.35
N ALA A 516 -12.63 -6.53 2.03
CA ALA A 516 -12.16 -7.88 1.72
C ALA A 516 -12.45 -8.30 0.27
N GLU A 517 -13.64 -7.97 -0.25
CA GLU A 517 -14.02 -8.29 -1.63
C GLU A 517 -13.15 -7.57 -2.66
N ARG A 518 -12.82 -6.29 -2.41
CA ARG A 518 -11.92 -5.51 -3.29
C ARG A 518 -10.50 -6.02 -3.23
N GLU A 519 -10.02 -6.40 -2.03
CA GLU A 519 -8.66 -6.91 -1.83
C GLU A 519 -8.44 -8.30 -2.49
N GLU A 520 -9.51 -9.01 -2.84
CA GLU A 520 -9.40 -10.24 -3.66
C GLU A 520 -8.90 -9.98 -5.09
N VAL A 521 -9.15 -8.80 -5.65
CA VAL A 521 -8.87 -8.48 -7.06
C VAL A 521 -7.84 -7.38 -7.27
N VAL A 522 -7.61 -6.52 -6.27
CA VAL A 522 -6.61 -5.43 -6.29
C VAL A 522 -5.82 -5.44 -4.98
N GLU A 523 -4.65 -4.81 -4.97
CA GLU A 523 -3.82 -4.68 -3.76
C GLU A 523 -3.99 -3.29 -3.14
N PHE A 524 -4.30 -3.22 -1.84
CA PHE A 524 -4.39 -1.98 -1.09
C PHE A 524 -3.13 -1.70 -0.28
N THR A 525 -2.60 -0.49 -0.34
CA THR A 525 -1.55 -0.04 0.57
C THR A 525 -2.02 -0.05 2.02
N LYS A 526 -1.11 0.17 2.95
CA LYS A 526 -1.49 0.55 4.31
C LYS A 526 -2.43 1.75 4.25
N PRO A 527 -3.44 1.82 5.15
CA PRO A 527 -4.36 2.94 5.13
C PRO A 527 -3.63 4.26 5.39
N TYR A 528 -3.93 5.26 4.56
CA TYR A 528 -3.41 6.61 4.77
C TYR A 528 -4.31 7.46 5.68
N LEU A 529 -5.58 7.09 5.82
CA LEU A 529 -6.54 7.73 6.73
C LEU A 529 -7.52 6.67 7.24
N ASN A 530 -7.79 6.69 8.55
CA ASN A 530 -8.87 5.89 9.12
C ASN A 530 -10.19 6.62 8.91
N MET A 531 -11.21 5.87 8.60
CA MET A 531 -12.57 6.36 8.45
C MET A 531 -13.54 5.50 9.25
N ASP A 532 -14.53 6.16 9.82
CA ASP A 532 -15.70 5.57 10.41
C ASP A 532 -16.93 6.12 9.69
N ALA A 533 -18.06 5.45 9.79
CA ALA A 533 -19.33 5.97 9.29
C ALA A 533 -20.16 6.56 10.41
N THR A 534 -20.87 7.63 10.12
CA THR A 534 -21.81 8.28 11.05
C THR A 534 -22.96 8.95 10.30
N ALA A 535 -23.93 9.53 11.03
CA ALA A 535 -25.07 10.21 10.43
C ALA A 535 -24.98 11.74 10.56
N LEU A 536 -25.17 12.43 9.45
CA LEU A 536 -25.30 13.88 9.35
C LEU A 536 -26.76 14.27 9.55
N LEU A 537 -27.00 15.25 10.42
CA LEU A 537 -28.33 15.78 10.76
C LEU A 537 -28.32 17.30 10.73
N LYS A 538 -29.51 17.90 10.55
CA LYS A 538 -29.71 19.35 10.64
C LYS A 538 -30.09 19.72 12.07
N LYS A 539 -29.46 20.77 12.61
CA LYS A 539 -29.81 21.35 13.90
C LYS A 539 -31.24 21.89 13.82
N LYS A 540 -32.03 21.59 14.82
CA LYS A 540 -33.38 22.16 14.93
C LYS A 540 -33.25 23.64 15.23
N ASN A 541 -33.76 24.52 14.37
CA ASN A 541 -33.81 25.94 14.63
C ASN A 541 -34.79 26.13 15.82
N ILE A 542 -34.27 26.58 16.96
CA ILE A 542 -35.10 27.08 18.05
C ILE A 542 -35.60 28.43 17.55
N ASP A 543 -36.94 28.51 17.34
CA ASP A 543 -37.57 29.74 16.87
C ASP A 543 -37.04 30.93 17.69
N GLU A 544 -36.66 32.04 17.04
CA GLU A 544 -36.12 33.24 17.71
C GLU A 544 -37.13 33.83 18.70
N VAL A 545 -38.43 33.69 18.42
CA VAL A 545 -39.52 34.11 19.30
C VAL A 545 -39.48 33.37 20.65
N ASN A 546 -39.09 32.11 20.65
CA ASN A 546 -38.97 31.34 21.88
C ASN A 546 -37.72 31.72 22.71
N ARG A 547 -36.71 32.37 22.14
CA ARG A 547 -35.56 32.94 22.87
C ARG A 547 -35.90 34.24 23.60
N VAL A 548 -36.69 35.12 23.02
CA VAL A 548 -37.13 36.40 23.64
C VAL A 548 -37.84 36.12 24.96
N PHE A 549 -38.63 35.06 25.08
CA PHE A 549 -39.32 34.69 26.31
C PHE A 549 -38.57 33.63 27.15
N ALA A 550 -37.29 33.49 27.00
CA ALA A 550 -36.48 32.49 27.72
C ALA A 550 -36.60 32.69 29.26
N PHE A 551 -36.78 33.91 29.76
CA PHE A 551 -36.98 34.20 31.18
C PHE A 551 -38.26 33.61 31.78
N THR A 552 -39.29 33.28 31.00
CA THR A 552 -40.54 32.68 31.52
C THR A 552 -40.40 31.15 31.67
N ARG A 553 -39.41 30.50 31.03
CA ARG A 553 -39.26 29.03 30.97
C ARG A 553 -38.91 28.35 32.30
N PRO A 554 -38.23 28.99 33.29
CA PRO A 554 -37.92 28.34 34.56
C PRO A 554 -39.16 27.86 35.32
N PHE A 555 -40.33 28.48 35.11
CA PHE A 555 -41.59 28.02 35.65
C PHE A 555 -42.62 27.72 34.55
N SER A 556 -43.44 26.71 34.78
CA SER A 556 -44.57 26.38 33.89
C SER A 556 -45.66 27.46 34.00
N MET A 557 -46.48 27.63 32.95
CA MET A 557 -47.55 28.62 32.92
C MET A 557 -48.51 28.45 34.12
N ASN A 558 -48.72 27.24 34.57
CA ASN A 558 -49.57 26.97 35.75
C ASN A 558 -48.97 27.56 37.04
N VAL A 559 -47.62 27.53 37.19
CA VAL A 559 -46.96 28.11 38.35
C VAL A 559 -47.06 29.65 38.32
N TRP A 560 -46.88 30.29 37.16
CA TRP A 560 -47.06 31.72 36.99
C TRP A 560 -48.50 32.17 37.36
N ILE A 561 -49.53 31.48 36.85
CA ILE A 561 -50.92 31.71 37.17
C ILE A 561 -51.14 31.49 38.67
N SER A 562 -50.59 30.45 39.28
CA SER A 562 -50.76 30.21 40.73
C SER A 562 -50.10 31.29 41.58
N ILE A 563 -48.96 31.89 41.18
CA ILE A 563 -48.28 32.99 41.86
C ILE A 563 -49.21 34.25 41.83
N ILE A 564 -49.77 34.56 40.66
CA ILE A 564 -50.66 35.73 40.52
C ILE A 564 -51.92 35.53 41.37
N ILE A 565 -52.57 34.37 41.35
CA ILE A 565 -53.75 34.06 42.16
C ILE A 565 -53.44 34.14 43.64
N SER A 566 -52.26 33.57 44.09
CA SER A 566 -51.88 33.60 45.49
C SER A 566 -51.64 35.06 45.97
N ALA A 567 -51.00 35.90 45.15
CA ALA A 567 -50.79 37.34 45.46
C ALA A 567 -52.15 38.05 45.64
N PHE A 568 -53.07 37.79 44.74
CA PHE A 568 -54.45 38.39 44.85
C PHE A 568 -55.21 37.89 46.11
N ILE A 569 -55.12 36.58 46.40
CA ILE A 569 -55.77 36.05 47.62
C ILE A 569 -55.12 36.60 48.87
N VAL A 570 -53.79 36.70 48.94
CA VAL A 570 -53.15 37.31 50.13
C VAL A 570 -53.48 38.79 50.29
N ALA A 571 -53.52 39.56 49.19
CA ALA A 571 -53.96 40.95 49.24
C ALA A 571 -55.37 41.13 49.73
N LEU A 572 -56.27 40.26 49.24
CA LEU A 572 -57.70 40.25 49.71
C LEU A 572 -57.80 39.90 51.19
N TYR A 573 -57.01 38.88 51.61
CA TYR A 573 -57.01 38.47 53.01
C TYR A 573 -56.37 39.52 53.92
N LEU A 574 -55.34 40.20 53.54
CA LEU A 574 -54.74 41.32 54.29
C LEU A 574 -55.75 42.47 54.42
N TRP A 575 -56.39 42.83 53.32
CA TRP A 575 -57.39 43.86 53.30
C TRP A 575 -58.57 43.51 54.22
N LEU A 576 -59.10 42.27 54.17
CA LEU A 576 -60.21 41.79 54.91
C LEU A 576 -59.89 41.73 56.43
N ILE A 577 -58.76 41.18 56.82
CA ILE A 577 -58.29 41.13 58.22
C ILE A 577 -58.00 42.54 58.77
N GLY A 578 -57.34 43.36 58.00
CA GLY A 578 -57.03 44.79 58.36
C GLY A 578 -58.35 45.58 58.66
N ARG A 579 -59.41 45.27 57.97
CA ARG A 579 -60.74 45.92 58.21
C ARG A 579 -61.37 45.45 59.47
N PHE A 580 -61.17 44.22 59.92
CA PHE A 580 -61.80 43.72 61.19
C PHE A 580 -60.92 43.82 62.41
N SER A 581 -59.57 44.06 62.26
CA SER A 581 -58.66 44.13 63.35
C SER A 581 -58.72 45.50 64.04
N PRO A 582 -58.93 45.56 65.35
CA PRO A 582 -59.04 46.86 66.07
C PRO A 582 -57.67 47.54 66.21
N TYR A 583 -56.50 46.85 65.87
CA TYR A 583 -55.18 47.39 66.04
C TYR A 583 -54.51 47.74 64.71
N ASP A 584 -55.28 47.81 63.63
CA ASP A 584 -54.81 48.19 62.30
C ASP A 584 -55.20 49.59 61.86
N TRP A 585 -54.57 50.10 60.80
CA TRP A 585 -54.74 51.44 60.25
C TRP A 585 -56.19 51.92 60.11
N TYR A 586 -57.13 51.01 59.96
CA TYR A 586 -58.53 51.40 59.77
C TYR A 586 -59.17 51.93 61.06
N PHE A 587 -58.79 51.34 62.22
CA PHE A 587 -59.43 51.80 63.49
C PHE A 587 -58.57 52.74 64.31
N ASP A 588 -57.26 52.78 64.09
CA ASP A 588 -56.30 53.70 64.77
C ASP A 588 -55.39 54.40 63.76
N PRO A 589 -55.93 55.24 62.90
CA PRO A 589 -55.13 56.00 61.95
C PRO A 589 -54.21 57.06 62.68
N PRO A 590 -52.96 57.24 62.24
CA PRO A 590 -52.10 58.24 62.83
C PRO A 590 -52.68 59.61 62.61
N PRO A 591 -52.51 60.60 63.52
CA PRO A 591 -53.09 61.97 63.50
C PRO A 591 -52.72 62.78 62.21
N SER A 592 -51.88 62.35 61.37
CA SER A 592 -51.44 62.95 60.10
C SER A 592 -52.03 62.29 58.85
N SER A 593 -52.84 61.16 58.96
CA SER A 593 -53.33 60.45 57.83
C SER A 593 -54.78 60.79 57.51
N THR A 594 -55.08 60.88 56.24
CA THR A 594 -56.41 61.16 55.68
C THR A 594 -57.48 60.02 55.77
N GLY A 595 -57.22 59.00 56.60
CA GLY A 595 -58.23 57.91 56.89
C GLY A 595 -58.26 56.79 55.81
N ASP A 596 -57.60 56.90 54.70
CA ASP A 596 -57.80 55.96 53.54
C ASP A 596 -56.68 54.98 53.29
N GLU A 597 -55.80 54.80 54.32
CA GLU A 597 -54.63 53.97 54.20
C GLU A 597 -54.96 52.46 54.23
N SER A 598 -56.10 52.01 54.64
CA SER A 598 -56.54 50.60 54.66
C SER A 598 -57.38 50.16 53.44
N ASN A 599 -57.04 50.71 52.26
CA ASN A 599 -57.70 50.28 51.02
C ASN A 599 -57.08 49.00 50.42
N PHE A 600 -57.92 48.22 49.67
CA PHE A 600 -57.48 47.04 48.93
C PHE A 600 -56.30 47.34 48.01
N SER A 601 -56.24 48.50 47.38
CA SER A 601 -55.16 48.94 46.53
C SER A 601 -53.83 48.97 47.28
N ASN A 602 -53.84 49.49 48.53
CA ASN A 602 -52.61 49.54 49.35
C ASN A 602 -52.20 48.19 49.86
N SER A 603 -53.13 47.28 50.15
CA SER A 603 -52.78 45.88 50.45
C SER A 603 -52.25 45.12 49.28
N LEU A 604 -52.78 45.36 48.07
CA LEU A 604 -52.20 44.78 46.83
C LEU A 604 -50.79 45.31 46.55
N TRP A 605 -50.66 46.68 46.78
CA TRP A 605 -49.35 47.29 46.61
C TRP A 605 -48.28 46.74 47.57
N PHE A 606 -48.68 46.45 48.81
CA PHE A 606 -47.84 45.79 49.80
C PHE A 606 -47.38 44.38 49.32
N VAL A 607 -48.34 43.55 48.85
CA VAL A 607 -48.08 42.21 48.38
C VAL A 607 -47.14 42.21 47.16
N VAL A 608 -47.37 43.13 46.21
CA VAL A 608 -46.51 43.29 45.02
C VAL A 608 -45.13 43.82 45.41
N GLY A 609 -45.06 44.82 46.29
CA GLY A 609 -43.74 45.32 46.78
C GLY A 609 -42.93 44.26 47.51
N ALA A 610 -43.60 43.48 48.36
CA ALA A 610 -42.96 42.33 49.03
C ALA A 610 -42.50 41.28 48.02
N PHE A 611 -43.28 41.05 46.95
CA PHE A 611 -42.85 40.10 45.89
C PHE A 611 -41.62 40.58 45.14
N MET A 612 -41.49 41.89 44.92
CA MET A 612 -40.33 42.50 44.32
C MET A 612 -39.16 42.71 45.29
N GLN A 613 -39.24 42.17 46.52
CA GLN A 613 -38.27 42.30 47.60
C GLN A 613 -37.99 43.76 47.99
N GLN A 614 -38.91 44.64 47.71
CA GLN A 614 -38.82 46.03 48.12
C GLN A 614 -39.65 46.30 49.38
N GLY A 615 -39.11 47.09 50.30
CA GLY A 615 -39.85 47.55 51.47
C GLY A 615 -40.97 48.51 51.06
N THR A 616 -42.14 48.37 51.67
CA THR A 616 -43.26 49.25 51.46
C THR A 616 -43.45 50.17 52.71
N GLU A 617 -43.72 51.40 52.48
CA GLU A 617 -43.93 52.40 53.60
C GLU A 617 -45.07 51.97 54.53
N ASN A 618 -46.12 51.37 53.96
CA ASN A 618 -47.30 50.91 54.69
C ASN A 618 -47.22 49.45 55.07
N THR A 619 -46.53 49.16 56.14
CA THR A 619 -46.46 47.81 56.70
C THR A 619 -47.64 47.55 57.62
N PRO A 620 -48.25 46.34 57.62
CA PRO A 620 -49.37 45.98 58.52
C PRO A 620 -48.93 46.15 59.98
N ARG A 621 -49.83 46.76 60.82
CA ARG A 621 -49.59 46.97 62.26
C ARG A 621 -50.11 45.85 63.13
N SER A 622 -51.22 45.28 62.77
CA SER A 622 -51.82 44.22 63.55
C SER A 622 -50.97 42.96 63.54
N MET A 623 -50.95 42.21 64.62
CA MET A 623 -50.19 40.96 64.72
C MET A 623 -50.80 39.89 63.74
N SER A 624 -52.10 39.92 63.49
CA SER A 624 -52.75 39.01 62.55
C SER A 624 -52.25 39.27 61.10
N CYS A 625 -52.20 40.52 60.66
CA CYS A 625 -51.71 40.89 59.35
C CYS A 625 -50.20 40.69 59.20
N ARG A 626 -49.41 40.90 60.27
CA ARG A 626 -47.93 40.57 60.29
C ARG A 626 -47.71 39.10 60.17
N THR A 627 -48.49 38.22 60.74
CA THR A 627 -48.34 36.79 60.60
C THR A 627 -48.52 36.34 59.15
N ILE A 628 -49.54 36.85 58.47
CA ILE A 628 -49.79 36.61 57.03
C ILE A 628 -48.63 37.16 56.21
N GLY A 629 -48.18 38.38 56.56
CA GLY A 629 -47.07 39.01 55.91
C GLY A 629 -45.77 38.21 56.02
N PHE A 630 -45.48 37.59 57.20
CA PHE A 630 -44.33 36.71 57.40
C PHE A 630 -44.42 35.47 56.50
N PHE A 631 -45.55 34.76 56.41
CA PHE A 631 -45.68 33.60 55.52
C PHE A 631 -45.60 33.98 54.05
N TRP A 632 -46.10 35.20 53.69
CA TRP A 632 -45.96 35.71 52.33
C TRP A 632 -44.48 35.99 51.98
N TRP A 633 -43.74 36.62 52.89
CA TRP A 633 -42.29 36.81 52.67
C TRP A 633 -41.53 35.51 52.58
N LEU A 634 -41.82 34.52 53.39
CA LEU A 634 -41.22 33.18 53.32
C LEU A 634 -41.56 32.48 51.97
N PHE A 635 -42.81 32.58 51.55
CA PHE A 635 -43.22 32.05 50.23
C PHE A 635 -42.49 32.73 49.08
N VAL A 636 -42.40 34.07 49.08
CA VAL A 636 -41.70 34.85 48.09
C VAL A 636 -40.19 34.50 48.06
N LEU A 637 -39.57 34.36 49.21
CA LEU A 637 -38.16 33.96 49.32
C LEU A 637 -37.93 32.59 48.64
N VAL A 638 -38.77 31.62 48.90
CA VAL A 638 -38.66 30.28 48.31
C VAL A 638 -38.87 30.32 46.80
N ILE A 639 -39.88 31.05 46.33
CA ILE A 639 -40.20 31.14 44.89
C ILE A 639 -39.05 31.85 44.15
N ILE A 640 -38.53 32.94 44.64
CA ILE A 640 -37.45 33.68 43.98
C ILE A 640 -36.16 32.85 43.97
N SER A 641 -35.83 32.19 45.09
CA SER A 641 -34.68 31.28 45.15
C SER A 641 -34.79 30.12 44.15
N SER A 642 -35.99 29.53 44.07
CA SER A 642 -36.29 28.44 43.10
C SER A 642 -36.21 28.93 41.64
N TYR A 643 -36.72 30.15 41.37
CA TYR A 643 -36.62 30.74 40.05
C TYR A 643 -35.17 30.99 39.63
N THR A 644 -34.36 31.58 40.53
CA THR A 644 -32.93 31.83 40.24
C THR A 644 -32.16 30.53 39.98
N ALA A 645 -32.38 29.51 40.82
CA ALA A 645 -31.76 28.20 40.68
C ALA A 645 -32.15 27.49 39.37
N ASN A 646 -33.48 27.50 39.06
CA ASN A 646 -33.97 26.89 37.83
C ASN A 646 -33.55 27.68 36.58
N LEU A 647 -33.43 28.99 36.63
CA LEU A 647 -32.95 29.82 35.53
C LEU A 647 -31.48 29.49 35.24
N ALA A 648 -30.62 29.40 36.26
CA ALA A 648 -29.22 29.02 36.13
C ALA A 648 -29.09 27.60 35.55
N ALA A 649 -29.83 26.62 36.08
CA ALA A 649 -29.85 25.23 35.57
C ALA A 649 -30.32 25.18 34.10
N PHE A 650 -31.40 25.89 33.75
CA PHE A 650 -31.89 25.96 32.39
C PHE A 650 -30.87 26.57 31.42
N MET A 651 -30.22 27.67 31.80
CA MET A 651 -29.17 28.27 30.97
C MET A 651 -27.97 27.38 30.75
N THR A 652 -27.58 26.57 31.75
CA THR A 652 -26.49 25.61 31.64
C THR A 652 -26.89 24.40 30.78
N HIS A 653 -28.14 23.91 30.95
CA HIS A 653 -28.59 22.67 30.27
C HIS A 653 -29.04 22.92 28.82
N SER A 654 -29.55 24.09 28.46
CA SER A 654 -30.03 24.39 27.10
C SER A 654 -28.94 24.36 26.02
N GLN A 655 -27.67 24.30 26.38
CA GLN A 655 -26.54 24.20 25.46
C GLN A 655 -26.20 22.76 25.09
N ILE A 656 -26.76 21.73 25.66
CA ILE A 656 -26.25 20.33 25.62
C ILE A 656 -27.11 19.36 24.82
N THR A 657 -28.34 19.63 24.49
CA THR A 657 -29.24 18.62 23.92
C THR A 657 -29.51 18.80 22.43
N THR A 658 -28.80 18.03 21.62
CA THR A 658 -29.35 17.49 20.37
C THR A 658 -30.31 16.35 20.73
N GLU A 659 -31.49 16.32 20.16
CA GLU A 659 -32.50 15.28 20.44
C GLU A 659 -32.05 13.85 20.11
N ILE A 660 -31.03 13.69 19.26
CA ILE A 660 -30.48 12.39 18.80
C ILE A 660 -28.96 12.45 18.95
N GLN A 661 -28.42 11.56 19.74
CA GLN A 661 -26.96 11.43 19.98
C GLN A 661 -26.39 10.11 19.49
N THR A 662 -27.21 9.08 19.35
CA THR A 662 -26.81 7.74 18.98
C THR A 662 -27.52 7.24 17.73
N LEU A 663 -26.85 6.30 17.02
CA LEU A 663 -27.45 5.63 15.86
C LEU A 663 -28.68 4.82 16.25
N LYS A 664 -28.70 4.25 17.46
CA LYS A 664 -29.85 3.53 18.00
C LYS A 664 -31.06 4.45 18.19
N GLU A 665 -30.85 5.65 18.70
CA GLU A 665 -31.88 6.67 18.81
C GLU A 665 -32.37 7.11 17.42
N LEU A 666 -31.47 7.25 16.46
CA LEU A 666 -31.83 7.57 15.07
C LEU A 666 -32.65 6.44 14.44
N ALA A 667 -32.32 5.18 14.68
CA ALA A 667 -33.04 4.01 14.17
C ALA A 667 -34.49 4.03 14.65
N HIS A 668 -34.73 4.39 15.92
CA HIS A 668 -36.09 4.43 16.52
C HIS A 668 -36.82 5.77 16.34
N SER A 669 -36.15 6.81 15.84
CA SER A 669 -36.74 8.13 15.60
C SER A 669 -37.70 8.10 14.42
N SER A 670 -38.51 9.16 14.28
CA SER A 670 -39.36 9.36 13.10
C SER A 670 -38.62 9.94 11.89
N ILE A 671 -37.32 10.22 12.04
CA ILE A 671 -36.50 10.78 10.98
C ILE A 671 -36.25 9.72 9.91
N THR A 672 -36.40 10.09 8.65
CA THR A 672 -35.96 9.27 7.52
C THR A 672 -34.47 9.42 7.34
N TYR A 673 -33.78 8.34 7.08
CA TYR A 673 -32.32 8.35 6.83
C TYR A 673 -31.96 7.44 5.66
N GLY A 674 -30.76 7.61 5.15
CA GLY A 674 -30.26 6.83 4.04
C GLY A 674 -28.79 7.08 3.74
N THR A 675 -28.32 6.43 2.68
CA THR A 675 -26.93 6.46 2.22
C THR A 675 -26.89 6.53 0.68
N VAL A 676 -25.68 6.56 0.11
CA VAL A 676 -25.48 6.56 -1.35
C VAL A 676 -25.74 5.17 -1.92
N ARG A 677 -26.44 5.12 -3.05
CA ARG A 677 -26.75 3.88 -3.78
C ARG A 677 -25.50 3.20 -4.26
N ASP A 678 -25.46 1.86 -4.21
CA ASP A 678 -24.35 1.04 -4.67
C ASP A 678 -22.99 1.42 -4.03
N SER A 679 -23.03 2.03 -2.83
CA SER A 679 -21.87 2.30 -2.01
C SER A 679 -21.56 1.12 -1.08
N GLN A 680 -20.35 1.12 -0.51
CA GLN A 680 -19.96 0.14 0.50
C GLN A 680 -20.88 0.15 1.71
N LEU A 681 -21.36 1.34 2.16
CA LEU A 681 -22.30 1.45 3.27
C LEU A 681 -23.70 0.90 2.92
N HIS A 682 -24.13 1.04 1.64
CA HIS A 682 -25.38 0.43 1.19
C HIS A 682 -25.32 -1.11 1.30
N GLU A 683 -24.21 -1.72 0.83
CA GLU A 683 -24.01 -3.17 0.95
C GLU A 683 -23.83 -3.60 2.43
N TYR A 684 -23.16 -2.78 3.26
CA TYR A 684 -23.03 -3.03 4.69
C TYR A 684 -24.39 -3.17 5.39
N PHE A 685 -25.32 -2.21 5.19
CA PHE A 685 -26.66 -2.29 5.77
C PHE A 685 -27.47 -3.46 5.21
N LYS A 686 -27.33 -3.75 3.93
CA LYS A 686 -28.07 -4.83 3.26
C LYS A 686 -27.73 -6.22 3.79
N TYR A 687 -26.50 -6.43 4.21
CA TYR A 687 -25.99 -7.69 4.75
C TYR A 687 -25.66 -7.64 6.24
N ALA A 688 -26.14 -6.62 6.96
CA ALA A 688 -25.87 -6.47 8.37
C ALA A 688 -26.57 -7.56 9.19
N GLU A 689 -25.82 -8.20 10.08
CA GLU A 689 -26.32 -9.22 11.01
C GLU A 689 -26.71 -8.64 12.38
N LEU A 690 -26.23 -7.43 12.70
CA LEU A 690 -26.54 -6.73 13.94
C LEU A 690 -27.94 -6.14 13.88
N HIS A 691 -28.76 -6.45 14.87
CA HIS A 691 -30.19 -6.14 14.93
C HIS A 691 -30.48 -4.64 14.71
N THR A 692 -29.69 -3.74 15.27
CA THR A 692 -29.84 -2.29 15.08
C THR A 692 -29.70 -1.88 13.61
N TYR A 693 -28.71 -2.44 12.91
CA TYR A 693 -28.44 -2.09 11.50
C TYR A 693 -29.42 -2.80 10.55
N GLU A 694 -29.87 -4.01 10.92
CA GLU A 694 -30.95 -4.71 10.22
C GLU A 694 -32.23 -3.90 10.28
N ASP A 695 -32.65 -3.37 11.46
CA ASP A 695 -33.80 -2.50 11.63
C ASP A 695 -33.66 -1.22 10.80
N MET A 696 -32.46 -0.64 10.79
CA MET A 696 -32.16 0.53 9.95
C MET A 696 -32.35 0.21 8.47
N TRP A 697 -31.85 -0.96 8.02
CA TRP A 697 -32.05 -1.40 6.65
C TRP A 697 -33.50 -1.62 6.28
N LEU A 698 -34.26 -2.30 7.14
CA LEU A 698 -35.70 -2.53 6.92
C LEU A 698 -36.47 -1.22 6.75
N LYS A 699 -36.13 -0.19 7.54
CA LYS A 699 -36.72 1.15 7.43
C LYS A 699 -36.28 1.87 6.14
N MET A 700 -35.04 1.77 5.72
CA MET A 700 -34.58 2.29 4.43
C MET A 700 -35.25 1.56 3.27
N LYS A 701 -35.35 0.23 3.35
CA LYS A 701 -35.98 -0.62 2.34
C LYS A 701 -37.47 -0.32 2.12
N ALA A 702 -38.18 0.10 3.17
CA ALA A 702 -39.59 0.47 3.07
C ALA A 702 -39.81 1.69 2.15
N ASN A 703 -38.81 2.56 1.97
CA ASN A 703 -38.91 3.74 1.12
C ASN A 703 -37.60 4.06 0.41
N LEU A 704 -37.11 3.11 -0.44
CA LEU A 704 -35.81 3.16 -1.14
C LEU A 704 -35.64 4.44 -1.96
N SER A 705 -36.67 4.97 -2.58
CA SER A 705 -36.57 6.18 -3.41
C SER A 705 -36.24 7.44 -2.59
N ASN A 706 -36.68 7.48 -1.34
CA ASN A 706 -36.39 8.58 -0.44
C ASN A 706 -35.20 8.33 0.48
N ALA A 707 -34.80 7.07 0.68
CA ALA A 707 -33.69 6.72 1.54
C ALA A 707 -32.34 6.81 0.78
N LEU A 708 -32.27 6.28 -0.44
CA LEU A 708 -31.03 6.25 -1.21
C LEU A 708 -30.89 7.50 -2.09
N VAL A 709 -29.67 8.01 -2.16
CA VAL A 709 -29.23 9.11 -3.03
C VAL A 709 -28.17 8.62 -4.02
N GLU A 710 -28.02 9.30 -5.14
CA GLU A 710 -27.04 8.87 -6.16
C GLU A 710 -25.61 9.32 -5.82
N THR A 711 -25.46 10.48 -5.16
CA THR A 711 -24.16 11.04 -4.81
C THR A 711 -24.10 11.53 -3.37
N SER A 712 -22.91 11.62 -2.78
CA SER A 712 -22.71 12.19 -1.44
C SER A 712 -23.09 13.68 -1.35
N ILE A 713 -22.93 14.39 -2.45
CA ILE A 713 -23.33 15.82 -2.54
C ILE A 713 -24.84 15.96 -2.43
N GLU A 714 -25.60 15.14 -3.16
CA GLU A 714 -27.06 15.09 -3.10
C GLU A 714 -27.54 14.74 -1.68
N GLY A 715 -26.87 13.78 -1.01
CA GLY A 715 -27.18 13.41 0.36
C GLY A 715 -27.09 14.58 1.33
N VAL A 716 -26.02 15.37 1.24
CA VAL A 716 -25.86 16.59 2.06
C VAL A 716 -26.90 17.65 1.72
N GLU A 717 -27.18 17.91 0.44
CA GLU A 717 -28.19 18.88 0.01
C GLU A 717 -29.60 18.47 0.47
N LYS A 718 -29.88 17.19 0.48
CA LYS A 718 -31.13 16.67 1.00
C LYS A 718 -31.30 16.94 2.50
N VAL A 719 -30.22 16.79 3.31
CA VAL A 719 -30.27 17.18 4.73
C VAL A 719 -30.53 18.69 4.91
N GLN A 720 -29.92 19.53 4.06
CA GLN A 720 -30.06 20.99 4.14
C GLN A 720 -31.44 21.48 3.73
N ASN A 721 -31.96 20.98 2.60
CA ASN A 721 -33.12 21.55 1.91
C ASN A 721 -34.44 20.83 2.18
N SER A 722 -34.41 19.63 2.79
CA SER A 722 -35.64 18.88 3.05
C SER A 722 -36.57 19.57 4.00
N THR A 723 -37.85 19.61 3.65
CA THR A 723 -38.95 20.08 4.50
C THR A 723 -39.19 19.14 5.70
N TYR A 724 -38.92 17.84 5.49
CA TYR A 724 -38.99 16.83 6.53
C TYR A 724 -37.57 16.46 6.99
N PRO A 725 -37.36 16.19 8.30
CA PRO A 725 -36.03 15.81 8.79
C PRO A 725 -35.51 14.60 8.08
N TYR A 726 -34.30 14.71 7.51
CA TYR A 726 -33.58 13.64 6.83
C TYR A 726 -32.20 13.48 7.44
N GLY A 727 -31.73 12.25 7.66
CA GLY A 727 -30.41 11.90 8.13
C GLY A 727 -29.59 11.27 7.00
N PHE A 728 -28.39 11.75 6.75
CA PHE A 728 -27.50 11.20 5.74
C PHE A 728 -26.35 10.44 6.39
N ILE A 729 -26.26 9.15 6.13
CA ILE A 729 -25.23 8.26 6.70
C ILE A 729 -24.09 8.16 5.69
N TRP A 730 -22.90 8.61 6.11
CA TRP A 730 -21.73 8.61 5.26
C TRP A 730 -20.44 8.62 6.10
N ASP A 731 -19.30 8.60 5.42
CA ASP A 731 -17.96 8.58 6.02
C ASP A 731 -17.67 9.84 6.83
N THR A 732 -17.19 9.68 8.03
CA THR A 732 -16.92 10.77 8.99
C THR A 732 -15.99 11.84 8.43
N PRO A 733 -14.86 11.56 7.76
CA PRO A 733 -13.99 12.61 7.23
C PRO A 733 -14.70 13.54 6.23
N TYR A 734 -15.55 12.98 5.37
CA TYR A 734 -16.32 13.80 4.43
C TYR A 734 -17.37 14.66 5.17
N LEU A 735 -18.08 14.09 6.13
CA LEU A 735 -19.10 14.80 6.91
C LEU A 735 -18.48 15.91 7.76
N GLU A 736 -17.31 15.65 8.36
CA GLU A 736 -16.56 16.66 9.12
C GLU A 736 -16.19 17.86 8.24
N TYR A 737 -15.68 17.59 7.04
CA TYR A 737 -15.39 18.67 6.09
C TYR A 737 -16.62 19.49 5.74
N VAL A 738 -17.74 18.83 5.46
CA VAL A 738 -19.03 19.49 5.12
C VAL A 738 -19.50 20.38 6.25
N VAL A 739 -19.51 19.90 7.49
CA VAL A 739 -19.96 20.64 8.67
C VAL A 739 -19.05 21.84 8.93
N ASN A 740 -17.74 21.71 8.74
CA ASN A 740 -16.79 22.78 8.98
C ASN A 740 -16.82 23.89 7.91
N HIS A 741 -17.14 23.56 6.65
CA HIS A 741 -16.97 24.49 5.52
C HIS A 741 -18.28 24.95 4.87
N LYS A 742 -19.37 24.17 4.97
CA LYS A 742 -20.56 24.45 4.18
C LYS A 742 -21.67 25.16 4.98
N ASP A 743 -22.09 24.61 6.11
CA ASP A 743 -23.23 25.14 6.88
C ASP A 743 -23.11 24.80 8.37
N CYS A 744 -23.10 25.81 9.22
CA CYS A 744 -23.02 25.66 10.68
C CYS A 744 -24.31 25.11 11.33
N ASN A 745 -25.37 24.98 10.57
CA ASN A 745 -26.63 24.36 11.02
C ASN A 745 -26.63 22.84 10.92
N LEU A 746 -25.55 22.25 10.42
CA LEU A 746 -25.38 20.80 10.35
C LEU A 746 -24.55 20.29 11.54
N PHE A 747 -24.76 19.03 11.91
CA PHE A 747 -23.94 18.31 12.86
C PHE A 747 -23.95 16.82 12.51
N TYR A 748 -22.95 16.10 12.93
CA TYR A 748 -22.91 14.64 12.81
C TYR A 748 -22.89 13.99 14.19
N LEU A 749 -23.37 12.72 14.26
CA LEU A 749 -23.43 11.99 15.52
C LEU A 749 -22.01 11.62 15.99
N ARG A 750 -21.83 11.56 17.31
CA ARG A 750 -20.55 11.14 17.90
C ARG A 750 -20.31 9.64 17.79
N GLU A 751 -21.39 8.88 17.81
CA GLU A 751 -21.31 7.44 17.65
C GLU A 751 -20.96 7.14 16.20
N THR A 752 -19.87 6.40 16.02
CA THR A 752 -19.37 5.95 14.73
C THR A 752 -19.45 4.43 14.66
N PHE A 753 -19.49 3.90 13.48
CA PHE A 753 -19.53 2.46 13.21
C PHE A 753 -18.74 2.15 11.94
N ASP A 754 -18.51 0.86 11.63
CA ASP A 754 -17.85 0.37 10.43
C ASP A 754 -16.45 0.99 10.23
N SER A 755 -15.61 0.93 11.30
CA SER A 755 -14.25 1.48 11.25
C SER A 755 -13.40 0.74 10.22
N LYS A 756 -12.93 1.46 9.20
CA LYS A 756 -12.11 0.98 8.11
C LYS A 756 -11.01 1.99 7.78
N GLY A 757 -10.23 1.70 6.75
CA GLY A 757 -9.23 2.63 6.25
C GLY A 757 -9.46 3.00 4.79
N TYR A 758 -9.02 4.19 4.41
CA TYR A 758 -8.83 4.56 3.02
C TYR A 758 -7.43 4.15 2.59
N GLY A 759 -7.32 3.44 1.48
CA GLY A 759 -6.07 2.98 0.91
C GLY A 759 -5.91 3.37 -0.55
N ILE A 760 -4.67 3.39 -1.00
CA ILE A 760 -4.35 3.49 -2.42
C ILE A 760 -4.46 2.08 -3.00
N ALA A 761 -5.31 1.88 -4.01
CA ALA A 761 -5.44 0.59 -4.66
C ALA A 761 -4.54 0.52 -5.88
N LEU A 762 -3.89 -0.62 -6.08
CA LEU A 762 -3.00 -0.91 -7.21
C LEU A 762 -3.46 -2.18 -7.92
N GLN A 763 -3.03 -2.35 -9.17
CA GLN A 763 -3.21 -3.62 -9.87
C GLN A 763 -2.58 -4.77 -9.07
N SER A 764 -3.22 -5.92 -9.05
CA SER A 764 -2.65 -7.12 -8.43
C SER A 764 -1.29 -7.49 -9.05
N GLY A 765 -0.27 -7.72 -8.21
CA GLY A 765 1.11 -7.97 -8.63
C GLY A 765 1.89 -6.72 -9.06
N SER A 766 1.42 -5.52 -8.72
CA SER A 766 2.14 -4.28 -9.04
C SER A 766 3.48 -4.20 -8.32
N ILE A 767 4.55 -3.91 -9.06
CA ILE A 767 5.89 -3.68 -8.51
C ILE A 767 5.95 -2.44 -7.60
N TRP A 768 4.99 -1.52 -7.74
CA TRP A 768 4.91 -0.28 -6.98
C TRP A 768 4.24 -0.45 -5.61
N TYR A 769 3.52 -1.55 -5.41
CA TYR A 769 2.75 -1.78 -4.20
C TYR A 769 3.57 -1.58 -2.92
N GLN A 770 4.69 -2.29 -2.80
CA GLN A 770 5.51 -2.24 -1.59
C GLN A 770 6.18 -0.87 -1.40
N ALA A 771 6.67 -0.27 -2.49
CA ALA A 771 7.32 1.03 -2.44
C ALA A 771 6.32 2.12 -1.99
N ILE A 772 5.13 2.18 -2.59
CA ILE A 772 4.09 3.15 -2.23
C ILE A 772 3.57 2.89 -0.81
N SER A 773 3.30 1.63 -0.45
CA SER A 773 2.79 1.28 0.88
C SER A 773 3.79 1.64 2.01
N SER A 774 5.09 1.45 1.78
CA SER A 774 6.14 1.86 2.71
C SER A 774 6.25 3.39 2.82
N GLN A 775 6.08 4.13 1.71
CA GLN A 775 6.10 5.59 1.75
C GLN A 775 4.86 6.16 2.46
N VAL A 776 3.68 5.58 2.28
CA VAL A 776 2.48 5.96 3.03
C VAL A 776 2.74 5.86 4.54
N LEU A 777 3.34 4.75 4.99
CA LEU A 777 3.66 4.56 6.40
C LEU A 777 4.67 5.59 6.91
N LYS A 778 5.74 5.87 6.15
CA LYS A 778 6.74 6.89 6.50
C LYS A 778 6.13 8.28 6.58
N LEU A 779 5.26 8.65 5.64
CA LEU A 779 4.57 9.94 5.65
C LEU A 779 3.63 10.07 6.86
N ALA A 780 3.04 8.97 7.33
CA ALA A 780 2.25 8.95 8.55
C ALA A 780 3.14 9.13 9.79
N GLU A 781 4.28 8.44 9.86
CA GLU A 781 5.25 8.54 10.97
C GLU A 781 5.88 9.94 11.06
N GLU A 782 6.15 10.58 9.93
CA GLU A 782 6.69 11.94 9.85
C GLU A 782 5.64 13.03 10.17
N GLY A 783 4.36 12.66 10.30
CA GLY A 783 3.27 13.59 10.58
C GLY A 783 2.77 14.37 9.36
N PHE A 784 3.29 14.12 8.17
CA PHE A 784 2.89 14.81 6.93
C PHE A 784 1.41 14.62 6.62
N ILE A 785 0.89 13.40 6.80
CA ILE A 785 -0.53 13.09 6.57
C ILE A 785 -1.41 13.92 7.51
N GLN A 786 -1.04 14.01 8.79
CA GLN A 786 -1.78 14.81 9.77
C GLN A 786 -1.71 16.32 9.46
N GLU A 787 -0.55 16.83 9.04
CA GLU A 787 -0.40 18.23 8.64
C GLU A 787 -1.32 18.57 7.45
N ARG A 788 -1.38 17.68 6.43
CA ARG A 788 -2.27 17.90 5.29
C ARG A 788 -3.75 17.74 5.67
N TYR A 789 -4.08 16.84 6.58
CA TYR A 789 -5.43 16.72 7.13
C TYR A 789 -5.86 18.03 7.81
N ASP A 790 -5.04 18.53 8.74
CA ASP A 790 -5.33 19.79 9.43
C ASP A 790 -5.45 20.97 8.45
N PHE A 791 -4.62 20.99 7.40
CA PHE A 791 -4.69 22.00 6.35
C PHE A 791 -6.05 21.97 5.61
N TRP A 792 -6.53 20.79 5.20
CA TRP A 792 -7.75 20.68 4.39
C TRP A 792 -9.04 20.72 5.20
N TRP A 793 -9.05 20.22 6.44
CA TRP A 793 -10.25 20.15 7.29
C TRP A 793 -10.42 21.32 8.24
N ARG A 794 -9.31 21.97 8.66
CA ARG A 794 -9.34 23.06 9.67
C ARG A 794 -9.04 24.44 9.12
N ASN A 795 -8.28 24.60 8.03
CA ASN A 795 -8.02 25.90 7.45
C ASN A 795 -9.22 26.39 6.63
N GLY A 796 -9.61 27.67 6.86
CA GLY A 796 -10.74 28.28 6.15
C GLY A 796 -12.12 27.84 6.64
N THR A 797 -12.20 27.27 7.84
CA THR A 797 -13.48 26.87 8.45
C THR A 797 -14.38 28.09 8.64
N LYS A 798 -15.60 27.99 8.17
CA LYS A 798 -16.66 28.98 8.38
C LYS A 798 -17.29 28.87 9.76
N CYS A 799 -17.28 27.65 10.31
CA CYS A 799 -17.90 27.32 11.58
C CYS A 799 -16.84 27.20 12.67
N LYS A 800 -17.08 27.75 13.84
CA LYS A 800 -16.19 27.56 14.99
C LYS A 800 -16.21 26.08 15.38
N PRO A 801 -15.05 25.48 15.79
CA PRO A 801 -14.97 24.07 16.15
C PRO A 801 -15.99 23.58 17.20
N ALA A 802 -16.45 24.50 18.06
CA ALA A 802 -17.50 24.24 19.05
C ALA A 802 -18.89 23.99 18.45
N ASP A 803 -19.10 24.43 17.21
CA ASP A 803 -20.41 24.27 16.53
C ASP A 803 -20.50 22.93 15.79
N SER A 804 -19.40 22.33 15.44
CA SER A 804 -19.32 21.09 14.67
C SER A 804 -19.41 19.82 15.51
N LEU A 805 -18.90 19.87 16.74
CA LEU A 805 -19.05 18.79 17.72
C LEU A 805 -19.88 19.33 18.88
N ALA A 806 -20.92 18.62 19.27
CA ALA A 806 -21.52 18.82 20.57
C ALA A 806 -20.52 18.41 21.67
N THR A 807 -19.39 19.11 21.80
CA THR A 807 -18.41 18.90 22.86
C THR A 807 -18.92 19.47 24.17
N ALA A 808 -19.50 18.62 24.98
CA ALA A 808 -19.54 18.86 26.41
C ALA A 808 -18.09 18.78 26.93
N GLY A 809 -17.57 19.93 27.33
CA GLY A 809 -16.38 20.02 28.19
C GLY A 809 -15.06 20.22 27.51
N SER A 810 -14.77 21.40 27.02
CA SER A 810 -13.50 22.09 27.32
C SER A 810 -13.55 23.55 26.83
N ASP A 811 -13.30 24.44 27.76
CA ASP A 811 -12.72 25.75 27.64
C ASP A 811 -12.99 26.59 26.38
N ASN A 812 -14.13 27.26 26.34
CA ASN A 812 -14.14 28.60 25.77
C ASN A 812 -15.12 29.48 26.55
N SER A 813 -14.58 30.34 27.36
CA SER A 813 -15.22 31.26 28.26
C SER A 813 -16.07 32.40 27.61
N GLU A 814 -16.42 32.27 26.34
CA GLU A 814 -17.37 33.19 25.69
C GLU A 814 -18.81 32.67 25.69
N ASN A 815 -19.06 31.39 25.92
CA ASN A 815 -20.40 30.75 25.80
C ASN A 815 -21.25 30.82 27.09
N GLY A 816 -20.76 31.43 28.18
CA GLY A 816 -21.54 31.67 29.39
C GLY A 816 -22.21 33.05 29.43
N ARG A 817 -22.03 33.90 28.39
CA ARG A 817 -22.61 35.24 28.34
C ARG A 817 -24.04 35.20 27.79
N LEU A 818 -24.97 35.81 28.52
CA LEU A 818 -26.31 36.10 28.02
C LEU A 818 -26.22 36.92 26.73
N THR A 819 -26.79 36.43 25.67
CA THR A 819 -26.89 37.17 24.41
C THR A 819 -27.99 38.26 24.53
N TRP A 820 -27.88 39.29 23.69
CA TRP A 820 -28.94 40.31 23.63
C TRP A 820 -30.33 39.74 23.40
N LEU A 821 -30.46 38.72 22.58
CA LEU A 821 -31.75 38.03 22.31
C LEU A 821 -32.35 37.37 23.55
N ASP A 822 -31.54 36.77 24.41
CA ASP A 822 -32.00 36.10 25.63
C ASP A 822 -32.42 37.08 26.69
N ALA A 823 -31.87 38.30 26.71
CA ALA A 823 -32.21 39.39 27.64
C ALA A 823 -33.26 40.36 27.10
N SER A 824 -33.52 40.37 25.79
CA SER A 824 -34.42 41.32 25.12
C SER A 824 -35.83 41.28 25.65
N GLY A 825 -36.31 40.13 26.08
CA GLY A 825 -37.64 39.95 26.66
C GLY A 825 -37.89 40.77 27.92
N THR A 826 -36.88 40.94 28.78
CA THR A 826 -36.97 41.79 29.99
C THR A 826 -37.07 43.28 29.63
N PHE A 827 -36.38 43.72 28.57
CA PHE A 827 -36.50 45.10 28.09
C PHE A 827 -37.85 45.38 27.42
N TYR A 828 -38.41 44.38 26.69
CA TYR A 828 -39.77 44.52 26.14
C TYR A 828 -40.81 44.64 27.26
N LEU A 829 -40.65 43.92 28.36
CA LEU A 829 -41.54 44.01 29.52
C LEU A 829 -41.49 45.39 30.14
N LEU A 830 -40.32 46.04 30.24
CA LEU A 830 -40.16 47.43 30.69
C LEU A 830 -40.88 48.42 29.76
N ILE A 831 -40.68 48.25 28.42
CA ILE A 831 -41.33 49.10 27.43
C ILE A 831 -42.90 49.00 27.54
N ILE A 832 -43.41 47.76 27.66
CA ILE A 832 -44.83 47.50 27.86
C ILE A 832 -45.30 48.22 29.13
N GLY A 833 -44.53 48.13 30.23
CA GLY A 833 -44.88 48.81 31.47
C GLY A 833 -44.96 50.34 31.30
N VAL A 834 -44.06 50.97 30.57
CA VAL A 834 -44.09 52.43 30.27
C VAL A 834 -45.31 52.76 29.40
N VAL A 835 -45.61 51.93 28.37
CA VAL A 835 -46.80 52.20 27.52
C VAL A 835 -48.10 52.06 28.33
N VAL A 836 -48.22 51.04 29.18
CA VAL A 836 -49.40 50.85 30.07
C VAL A 836 -49.49 52.00 31.03
N SER A 837 -48.38 52.45 31.63
CA SER A 837 -48.39 53.64 32.52
C SER A 837 -48.93 54.89 31.81
N LEU A 838 -48.50 55.14 30.58
CA LEU A 838 -49.01 56.28 29.77
C LEU A 838 -50.51 56.13 29.46
N LEU A 839 -50.95 54.89 29.15
CA LEU A 839 -52.40 54.65 28.93
C LEU A 839 -53.22 54.85 30.20
N VAL A 840 -52.70 54.42 31.37
CA VAL A 840 -53.38 54.72 32.68
C VAL A 840 -53.40 56.21 32.94
N LEU A 841 -52.33 56.93 32.71
CA LEU A 841 -52.28 58.39 32.85
C LEU A 841 -53.34 59.05 31.92
N LEU A 842 -53.43 58.61 30.68
CA LEU A 842 -54.46 59.11 29.75
C LEU A 842 -55.89 58.84 30.26
N ALA A 843 -56.17 57.67 30.82
CA ALA A 843 -57.39 57.25 31.39
C ALA A 843 -57.70 58.11 32.64
N GLU A 844 -56.78 58.36 33.53
CA GLU A 844 -56.92 59.24 34.70
C GLU A 844 -57.23 60.70 34.28
N LEU A 845 -56.52 61.20 33.28
CA LEU A 845 -56.81 62.54 32.76
C LEU A 845 -58.17 62.63 32.08
N PHE A 846 -58.62 61.56 31.42
CA PHE A 846 -59.97 61.51 30.82
C PHE A 846 -61.03 61.46 31.88
N TRP A 847 -60.88 60.68 32.94
CA TRP A 847 -61.80 60.59 34.04
C TRP A 847 -61.89 61.88 34.88
N ASP A 848 -60.74 62.51 35.14
CA ASP A 848 -60.73 63.83 35.85
C ASP A 848 -61.44 64.92 35.03
N ARG A 849 -61.18 64.89 33.69
CA ARG A 849 -61.92 65.80 32.80
C ARG A 849 -63.44 65.53 32.80
N LYS A 850 -63.83 64.25 32.77
CA LYS A 850 -65.27 63.86 32.81
C LYS A 850 -65.90 64.17 34.14
N GLY A 851 -65.20 63.99 35.27
CA GLY A 851 -65.63 64.34 36.61
C GLY A 851 -65.85 65.86 36.77
N LYS A 852 -64.83 66.68 36.31
CA LYS A 852 -64.96 68.17 36.31
C LYS A 852 -66.06 68.62 35.37
N TYR A 853 -66.29 67.99 34.24
CA TYR A 853 -67.38 68.35 33.35
C TYR A 853 -68.78 68.00 33.96
N GLN A 854 -68.91 66.81 34.62
CA GLN A 854 -70.13 66.49 35.36
C GLN A 854 -70.39 67.37 36.58
N ALA A 855 -69.31 67.74 37.32
CA ALA A 855 -69.46 68.70 38.43
C ALA A 855 -69.81 70.08 37.94
N ARG A 856 -69.34 70.49 36.78
CA ARG A 856 -69.74 71.73 36.13
C ARG A 856 -71.24 71.72 35.68
N LEU A 857 -71.71 70.64 35.14
CA LEU A 857 -73.08 70.40 34.73
C LEU A 857 -73.96 70.37 35.93
N LEU A 858 -73.65 69.77 37.06
CA LEU A 858 -74.33 69.82 38.32
C LEU A 858 -74.35 71.21 38.95
N ALA A 859 -73.29 71.94 38.88
CA ALA A 859 -73.27 73.38 39.37
C ALA A 859 -74.14 74.30 38.50
N VAL A 860 -74.22 73.99 37.17
CA VAL A 860 -75.09 74.78 36.28
C VAL A 860 -76.53 74.45 36.53
N SER A 861 -76.89 73.17 36.84
CA SER A 861 -78.24 72.78 37.20
C SER A 861 -78.72 73.29 38.58
N SER A 862 -77.79 73.56 39.50
CA SER A 862 -78.16 74.13 40.83
C SER A 862 -78.28 75.69 40.85
N THR A 863 -77.92 76.32 39.71
CA THR A 863 -78.01 77.84 39.63
C THR A 863 -79.30 78.36 38.94
N TYR A 864 -80.24 77.43 38.54
CA TYR A 864 -81.52 77.88 38.07
C TYR A 864 -82.63 77.42 39.04
N PRO A 865 -83.18 78.32 39.94
CA PRO A 865 -84.35 78.03 40.66
C PRO A 865 -85.54 78.10 39.68
N MET A 866 -86.36 77.02 39.52
CA MET A 866 -87.65 77.17 38.89
C MET A 866 -88.54 78.08 39.69
N GLN A 867 -88.79 79.16 39.10
CA GLN A 867 -90.07 79.93 39.52
C GLN A 867 -91.24 79.17 38.97
N GLN A 868 -92.04 78.83 39.89
CA GLN A 868 -93.27 78.10 39.99
C GLN A 868 -93.28 76.69 39.98
#